data_1d32631945f94ee671432b744bda7e31
#
_entry.id   1d32631945f94ee671432b744bda7e31
#
_cell.length_a   1.000
_cell.length_b   1.000
_cell.length_c   1.000
_cell.angle_alpha   90.00
_cell.angle_beta   90.00
_cell.angle_gamma   90.00
#
_symmetry.space_group_name_H-M   'P 1'
#
loop_
_entity.id
_entity.type
_entity.pdbx_description
1 polymer ?
#
loop_
_entity_poly.entity_id
_entity_poly.type
_entity_poly.pdbx_seq_one_letter_code
_entity_poly.pdbx_strand_id
1 'polypeptide(L)'
;MHARFGIKISEMNHIAKVISASIKEGRWLYVTYNSSRSPGDTFFWFCIKDIDPRSKKLTGEMFNKKYGFDSCETTIYFDSIKDAVMLSFTTYDVPPILIDKIEKNPLAFSFLEYKSFDNNILDYLVEANNLDADPYEVDYAMITGIDAEVLKDKKEHKLNDEQIEAVTSLIYRNEVRDRDKNRNIVFALSVLAVEAGNKKFVVAYYEVRYDPSKKTLKLTGNIKFNKSFLVDGPTHQTHSIHRYCDLEVAEFAELYNRDPIEAAELLRPAAKEYGEVVSTRPDFLFLARNTPVSIARAVSIIEEREENGTLNVPLKAFFGDISLKNRGHKTPDIVIYDKRVNIDQMLVLFNSMKDKVTYVQGPPGTGKTQTLFNVLISAYFNNKSVLVSSMNNKPVDGIIEKLSFVYKKKPIPFPYLRLGNTEKVAKATLDIREYAHTEWKGEPVERLIDQIKDQQIERNAKLVSLLAEYEKRKEADEFLSAAKATRIKLGENAHNLDEEIEKLKEKRDSLREVQNDEVISLFEPASSSNRYLSYLYFSSIQKLNLLKEPRFSPLVSICDIDDEDTRVEEFNKWLSIDENLKLLMKVFPIIFTTNSSASRLGTGNVMFDLAIMDEAGQCDIAKSLLVLVRAESLLLVGDKDQLQPVIVMDPNVNDYLMSKYHISSRYDYCRKSIIVTMQEADNISKKILLSYHYRCGRKIVSFSNQYFYDRCLKLDYANGEGKIELKQVKNTKTPVRNQCLEEANAVVQYIKRNQKKGVIIITPFVNQQMLINRLLKREGISLEDAKACTIHSVQGAEASEIVLSPAVSQHTSKATYQWMTQHREIVNVAVTRAQKKLVIFADANAIKAQKTGDDVWNELIRYADKNGEIEVIPPSLEIKNIGRSNGSVNEDEFYKTMAQMFSVHKNFSLKRNVPLSKLFPDDPDFKASQQELDAVIYTKSVFSREYPTMAFEIDGPEHVGDAIREARDRRKEELCKSLNIKLYRISNEFVKDYEFLRELLRKTNKQEFEQLSLFEF
;
A
#
# COMPACT_ATOMS: atom_id res chain seq x y z
N MET A 1 27.10 -18.95 26.83
CA MET A 1 28.08 -18.14 26.08
C MET A 1 27.43 -17.23 25.04
N HIS A 2 26.20 -17.54 24.57
CA HIS A 2 25.48 -16.75 23.55
C HIS A 2 24.88 -15.42 24.04
N ALA A 3 24.81 -15.18 25.33
CA ALA A 3 24.17 -13.96 25.89
C ALA A 3 25.09 -12.69 25.91
N ARG A 4 26.33 -12.77 25.43
CA ARG A 4 27.27 -11.61 25.52
C ARG A 4 27.12 -10.57 24.39
N PHE A 5 26.49 -10.88 23.26
CA PHE A 5 26.40 -9.99 22.10
C PHE A 5 25.01 -9.71 21.56
N GLY A 6 23.97 -10.26 22.14
CA GLY A 6 22.58 -9.96 21.78
C GLY A 6 22.14 -10.39 20.36
N ILE A 7 22.95 -11.22 19.68
CA ILE A 7 22.62 -11.74 18.34
C ILE A 7 21.66 -12.92 18.48
N LYS A 8 20.54 -12.84 17.81
CA LYS A 8 19.47 -13.84 17.85
C LYS A 8 19.79 -15.03 16.95
N ILE A 9 19.26 -16.22 17.25
CA ILE A 9 19.47 -17.45 16.45
C ILE A 9 19.07 -17.30 15.00
N SER A 10 18.01 -16.54 14.69
CA SER A 10 17.55 -16.24 13.33
C SER A 10 18.55 -15.38 12.54
N GLU A 11 19.20 -14.43 13.21
CA GLU A 11 20.24 -13.58 12.61
C GLU A 11 21.51 -14.40 12.35
N MET A 12 21.88 -15.32 13.24
CA MET A 12 23.01 -16.24 13.02
C MET A 12 22.77 -17.19 11.85
N ASN A 13 21.56 -17.71 11.69
CA ASN A 13 21.16 -18.53 10.54
C ASN A 13 21.29 -17.76 9.21
N HIS A 14 20.89 -16.48 9.20
CA HIS A 14 21.05 -15.63 8.03
C HIS A 14 22.53 -15.43 7.69
N ILE A 15 23.35 -15.09 8.68
CA ILE A 15 24.80 -14.89 8.52
C ILE A 15 25.48 -16.15 8.01
N ALA A 16 25.17 -17.32 8.58
CA ALA A 16 25.69 -18.61 8.15
C ALA A 16 25.39 -18.88 6.67
N LYS A 17 24.15 -18.60 6.28
CA LYS A 17 23.69 -18.75 4.88
C LYS A 17 24.45 -17.85 3.92
N VAL A 18 24.58 -16.57 4.24
CA VAL A 18 25.26 -15.58 3.40
C VAL A 18 26.75 -15.91 3.27
N ILE A 19 27.40 -16.33 4.37
CA ILE A 19 28.79 -16.76 4.36
C ILE A 19 28.97 -18.02 3.50
N SER A 20 28.10 -19.01 3.67
CA SER A 20 28.15 -20.24 2.86
C SER A 20 27.92 -19.95 1.37
N ALA A 21 27.01 -19.04 1.03
CA ALA A 21 26.77 -18.60 -0.34
C ALA A 21 27.98 -17.82 -0.91
N SER A 22 28.57 -16.93 -0.12
CA SER A 22 29.78 -16.17 -0.49
C SER A 22 30.93 -17.11 -0.86
N ILE A 23 31.17 -18.15 -0.07
CA ILE A 23 32.21 -19.17 -0.35
C ILE A 23 31.87 -19.95 -1.63
N LYS A 24 30.63 -20.35 -1.83
CA LYS A 24 30.20 -21.12 -3.02
C LYS A 24 30.27 -20.31 -4.31
N GLU A 25 29.98 -19.03 -4.26
CA GLU A 25 29.91 -18.15 -5.43
C GLU A 25 31.19 -17.32 -5.65
N GLY A 26 32.11 -17.32 -4.70
CA GLY A 26 33.30 -16.48 -4.75
C GLY A 26 32.99 -14.98 -4.75
N ARG A 27 32.04 -14.52 -3.93
CA ARG A 27 31.61 -13.12 -3.87
C ARG A 27 31.99 -12.46 -2.56
N TRP A 28 32.40 -11.20 -2.66
CA TRP A 28 32.69 -10.38 -1.48
C TRP A 28 31.42 -10.11 -0.67
N LEU A 29 31.62 -9.92 0.64
CA LEU A 29 30.58 -9.58 1.60
C LEU A 29 30.69 -8.10 2.00
N TYR A 30 29.56 -7.43 2.17
CA TYR A 30 29.44 -6.24 3.00
C TYR A 30 29.04 -6.69 4.41
N VAL A 31 29.88 -6.39 5.38
CA VAL A 31 29.75 -6.91 6.76
C VAL A 31 29.49 -5.77 7.72
N THR A 32 28.49 -5.93 8.57
CA THR A 32 28.27 -5.13 9.79
C THR A 32 28.82 -5.91 10.98
N TYR A 33 29.83 -5.37 11.61
CA TYR A 33 30.62 -6.06 12.63
C TYR A 33 30.68 -5.30 13.93
N ASN A 34 30.49 -5.98 15.06
CA ASN A 34 30.61 -5.41 16.39
C ASN A 34 31.67 -6.15 17.19
N SER A 35 32.73 -5.49 17.54
CA SER A 35 33.80 -6.07 18.34
C SER A 35 33.86 -5.43 19.73
N SER A 36 34.24 -6.23 20.74
CA SER A 36 34.46 -5.75 22.10
C SER A 36 35.56 -4.67 22.21
N ARG A 37 36.30 -4.42 21.12
CA ARG A 37 37.44 -3.48 21.08
C ARG A 37 37.05 -2.13 20.44
N SER A 38 35.90 -1.99 19.86
CA SER A 38 35.45 -0.74 19.22
C SER A 38 34.05 -0.38 19.73
N PRO A 39 33.79 0.79 20.24
CA PRO A 39 32.45 1.25 20.57
C PRO A 39 31.68 1.49 19.25
N GLY A 40 30.65 0.71 19.03
CA GLY A 40 29.75 0.83 17.87
C GLY A 40 30.02 -0.17 16.74
N ASP A 41 29.11 -0.14 15.73
CA ASP A 41 29.18 -1.04 14.58
C ASP A 41 30.22 -0.55 13.58
N THR A 42 30.99 -1.49 13.04
CA THR A 42 31.99 -1.25 11.99
C THR A 42 31.52 -1.86 10.69
N PHE A 43 31.67 -1.16 9.57
CA PHE A 43 31.20 -1.57 8.25
C PHE A 43 32.40 -1.73 7.31
N PHE A 44 32.51 -2.86 6.63
CA PHE A 44 33.59 -3.14 5.69
C PHE A 44 33.20 -4.22 4.67
N TRP A 45 33.96 -4.31 3.59
CA TRP A 45 33.88 -5.42 2.65
C TRP A 45 34.86 -6.51 3.06
N PHE A 46 34.48 -7.75 2.88
CA PHE A 46 35.27 -8.89 3.31
C PHE A 46 35.17 -10.05 2.35
N CYS A 47 36.28 -10.63 1.94
CA CYS A 47 36.32 -11.91 1.24
C CYS A 47 36.95 -12.97 2.13
N ILE A 48 36.42 -14.19 2.08
CA ILE A 48 36.82 -15.26 3.01
C ILE A 48 37.90 -16.14 2.34
N LYS A 49 39.08 -16.18 2.90
CA LYS A 49 40.18 -17.01 2.41
C LYS A 49 40.43 -18.27 3.24
N ASP A 50 40.17 -18.22 4.54
CA ASP A 50 40.27 -19.38 5.44
C ASP A 50 39.28 -19.27 6.62
N ILE A 51 38.94 -20.40 7.19
CA ILE A 51 38.08 -20.51 8.38
C ILE A 51 38.73 -21.48 9.35
N ASP A 52 38.91 -21.01 10.59
CA ASP A 52 39.21 -21.87 11.73
C ASP A 52 37.89 -22.28 12.39
N PRO A 53 37.43 -23.53 12.22
CA PRO A 53 36.15 -23.97 12.74
C PRO A 53 36.10 -24.05 14.29
N ARG A 54 37.25 -24.22 14.96
CA ARG A 54 37.27 -24.35 16.43
C ARG A 54 36.98 -23.01 17.11
N SER A 55 37.57 -21.94 16.59
CA SER A 55 37.40 -20.59 17.15
C SER A 55 36.35 -19.79 16.39
N LYS A 56 35.76 -20.33 15.34
CA LYS A 56 34.85 -19.65 14.40
C LYS A 56 35.43 -18.36 13.85
N LYS A 57 36.73 -18.39 13.54
CA LYS A 57 37.44 -17.26 12.94
C LYS A 57 37.40 -17.34 11.43
N LEU A 58 37.05 -16.24 10.80
CA LEU A 58 37.09 -16.06 9.37
C LEU A 58 38.30 -15.17 9.05
N THR A 59 39.22 -15.68 8.25
CA THR A 59 40.40 -14.94 7.82
C THR A 59 40.26 -14.62 6.33
N GLY A 60 40.59 -13.38 5.97
CA GLY A 60 40.42 -12.92 4.60
C GLY A 60 40.89 -11.50 4.37
N GLU A 61 40.66 -10.99 3.18
CA GLU A 61 40.91 -9.58 2.87
C GLU A 61 39.75 -8.70 3.26
N MET A 62 40.06 -7.54 3.84
CA MET A 62 39.10 -6.53 4.26
C MET A 62 39.37 -5.20 3.57
N PHE A 63 38.33 -4.56 3.04
CA PHE A 63 38.34 -3.16 2.66
C PHE A 63 37.50 -2.34 3.60
N ASN A 64 38.10 -1.33 4.24
CA ASN A 64 37.37 -0.46 5.14
C ASN A 64 37.63 1.01 4.80
N LYS A 65 36.56 1.79 4.65
CA LYS A 65 36.62 3.23 4.33
C LYS A 65 37.50 4.02 5.31
N LYS A 66 37.52 3.62 6.59
CA LYS A 66 38.29 4.27 7.63
C LYS A 66 39.81 4.14 7.42
N TYR A 67 40.25 3.09 6.71
CA TYR A 67 41.65 2.80 6.44
C TYR A 67 42.06 3.03 4.98
N GLY A 68 41.33 3.90 4.27
CA GLY A 68 41.70 4.30 2.92
C GLY A 68 41.39 3.28 1.82
N PHE A 69 40.59 2.26 2.11
CA PHE A 69 40.28 1.15 1.20
C PHE A 69 41.48 0.32 0.71
N ASP A 70 42.63 0.41 1.36
CA ASP A 70 43.68 -0.56 1.12
C ASP A 70 43.22 -1.93 1.63
N SER A 71 43.44 -2.96 0.83
CA SER A 71 43.13 -4.32 1.27
C SER A 71 44.12 -4.72 2.34
N CYS A 72 43.61 -5.22 3.45
CA CYS A 72 44.46 -5.81 4.48
C CYS A 72 43.94 -7.18 4.84
N GLU A 73 44.86 -8.11 5.04
CA GLU A 73 44.49 -9.41 5.58
C GLU A 73 44.07 -9.24 7.04
N THR A 74 42.91 -9.73 7.37
CA THR A 74 42.37 -9.59 8.71
C THR A 74 41.59 -10.84 9.13
N THR A 75 41.32 -10.93 10.40
CA THR A 75 40.55 -12.03 10.99
C THR A 75 39.38 -11.45 11.78
N ILE A 76 38.18 -11.93 11.45
CA ILE A 76 36.94 -11.56 12.14
C ILE A 76 36.32 -12.80 12.81
N TYR A 77 35.51 -12.60 13.82
CA TYR A 77 34.80 -13.69 14.48
C TYR A 77 33.37 -13.79 13.97
N PHE A 78 32.94 -14.99 13.59
CA PHE A 78 31.58 -15.24 13.14
C PHE A 78 30.53 -14.71 14.12
N ASP A 79 30.70 -15.01 15.41
CA ASP A 79 29.78 -14.61 16.46
C ASP A 79 29.70 -13.08 16.72
N SER A 80 30.56 -12.30 16.07
CA SER A 80 30.61 -10.82 16.16
C SER A 80 30.06 -10.13 14.92
N ILE A 81 29.66 -10.89 13.90
CA ILE A 81 28.98 -10.38 12.71
C ILE A 81 27.52 -10.14 13.06
N LYS A 82 27.05 -8.90 12.92
CA LYS A 82 25.64 -8.55 13.11
C LYS A 82 24.80 -8.76 11.86
N ASP A 83 25.39 -8.43 10.71
CA ASP A 83 24.75 -8.59 9.42
C ASP A 83 25.80 -8.79 8.32
N ALA A 84 25.45 -9.50 7.25
CA ALA A 84 26.28 -9.69 6.09
C ALA A 84 25.42 -9.76 4.83
N VAL A 85 25.88 -9.08 3.76
CA VAL A 85 25.21 -9.07 2.46
C VAL A 85 26.25 -9.35 1.37
N MET A 86 25.94 -10.22 0.42
CA MET A 86 26.82 -10.46 -0.74
C MET A 86 26.81 -9.26 -1.67
N LEU A 87 27.99 -8.83 -2.09
CA LEU A 87 28.14 -7.77 -3.09
C LEU A 87 27.91 -8.34 -4.49
N SER A 88 27.00 -7.74 -5.23
CA SER A 88 26.62 -8.22 -6.56
C SER A 88 27.67 -7.97 -7.66
N PHE A 89 28.65 -7.10 -7.40
CA PHE A 89 29.58 -6.58 -8.40
C PHE A 89 31.05 -6.99 -8.17
N THR A 90 31.36 -7.76 -7.11
CA THR A 90 32.73 -8.16 -6.80
C THR A 90 32.84 -9.66 -6.62
N THR A 91 33.83 -10.25 -7.25
CA THR A 91 34.16 -11.67 -7.10
C THR A 91 35.58 -11.82 -6.60
N TYR A 92 35.88 -12.96 -5.97
CA TYR A 92 37.24 -13.37 -5.60
C TYR A 92 37.40 -14.88 -5.83
N ASP A 93 38.66 -15.29 -5.99
CA ASP A 93 38.99 -16.71 -6.12
C ASP A 93 39.00 -17.33 -4.72
N VAL A 94 38.07 -18.20 -4.48
CA VAL A 94 37.98 -18.94 -3.21
C VAL A 94 39.10 -19.97 -3.18
N PRO A 95 39.94 -19.99 -2.13
CA PRO A 95 41.01 -20.95 -2.05
C PRO A 95 40.49 -22.40 -2.08
N PRO A 96 40.97 -23.27 -3.02
CA PRO A 96 40.54 -24.68 -3.07
C PRO A 96 40.74 -25.44 -1.76
N ILE A 97 41.76 -25.04 -1.00
CA ILE A 97 42.04 -25.60 0.34
C ILE A 97 40.88 -25.36 1.30
N LEU A 98 40.22 -24.19 1.25
CA LEU A 98 39.08 -23.90 2.09
C LEU A 98 37.88 -24.80 1.74
N ILE A 99 37.62 -24.99 0.45
CA ILE A 99 36.52 -25.85 -0.04
C ILE A 99 36.79 -27.30 0.42
N ASP A 100 37.99 -27.80 0.17
CA ASP A 100 38.43 -29.16 0.57
C ASP A 100 38.33 -29.35 2.13
N LYS A 101 38.70 -28.35 2.90
CA LYS A 101 38.64 -28.36 4.35
C LYS A 101 37.17 -28.47 4.88
N ILE A 102 36.24 -27.77 4.23
CA ILE A 102 34.80 -27.83 4.57
C ILE A 102 34.21 -29.18 4.16
N GLU A 103 34.50 -29.65 2.96
CA GLU A 103 33.97 -30.92 2.44
C GLU A 103 34.47 -32.16 3.21
N LYS A 104 35.74 -32.16 3.62
CA LYS A 104 36.32 -33.26 4.40
C LYS A 104 35.88 -33.31 5.87
N ASN A 105 35.45 -32.22 6.44
CA ASN A 105 35.08 -32.19 7.84
C ASN A 105 33.81 -31.36 8.14
N PRO A 106 32.65 -31.69 7.55
CA PRO A 106 31.43 -30.89 7.63
C PRO A 106 30.96 -30.68 9.05
N LEU A 107 31.14 -31.65 9.97
CA LEU A 107 30.75 -31.53 11.38
C LEU A 107 31.48 -30.38 12.10
N ALA A 108 32.73 -30.09 11.75
CA ALA A 108 33.46 -29.00 12.33
C ALA A 108 32.92 -27.62 11.89
N PHE A 109 32.25 -27.55 10.74
CA PHE A 109 31.66 -26.36 10.15
C PHE A 109 30.13 -26.28 10.39
N SER A 110 29.59 -27.03 11.32
CA SER A 110 28.16 -27.03 11.66
C SER A 110 27.59 -25.65 12.04
N PHE A 111 28.43 -24.69 12.46
CA PHE A 111 28.02 -23.31 12.68
C PHE A 111 27.71 -22.53 11.38
N LEU A 112 28.09 -23.06 10.22
CA LEU A 112 27.71 -22.57 8.88
C LEU A 112 26.47 -23.28 8.33
N GLU A 113 25.98 -24.31 9.03
CA GLU A 113 24.70 -24.92 8.72
C GLU A 113 23.58 -23.97 9.11
N TYR A 114 22.58 -23.90 8.27
CA TYR A 114 21.40 -23.08 8.54
C TYR A 114 20.14 -23.85 8.20
N LYS A 115 19.11 -23.59 9.02
CA LYS A 115 17.78 -24.08 8.73
C LYS A 115 17.05 -22.96 8.00
N SER A 116 16.72 -23.20 6.73
CA SER A 116 16.09 -22.20 5.89
C SER A 116 14.63 -21.98 6.25
N PHE A 117 13.92 -23.05 6.62
CA PHE A 117 12.54 -22.98 7.07
C PHE A 117 12.47 -22.60 8.56
N ASP A 118 11.61 -21.65 8.90
CA ASP A 118 11.39 -21.19 10.28
C ASP A 118 9.90 -20.89 10.49
N ASN A 119 9.25 -21.66 11.36
CA ASN A 119 7.83 -21.48 11.72
C ASN A 119 7.56 -20.09 12.30
N ASN A 120 8.52 -19.50 13.01
CA ASN A 120 8.34 -18.16 13.57
C ASN A 120 8.00 -17.12 12.50
N ILE A 121 8.51 -17.31 11.25
CA ILE A 121 8.16 -16.43 10.13
C ILE A 121 6.67 -16.55 9.82
N LEU A 122 6.12 -17.75 9.84
CA LEU A 122 4.70 -18.00 9.55
C LEU A 122 3.80 -17.44 10.66
N ASP A 123 4.15 -17.70 11.92
CA ASP A 123 3.42 -17.18 13.09
C ASP A 123 3.41 -15.66 13.09
N TYR A 124 4.57 -15.04 12.86
CA TYR A 124 4.69 -13.61 12.72
C TYR A 124 3.80 -13.06 11.59
N LEU A 125 3.80 -13.68 10.40
CA LEU A 125 3.00 -13.20 9.28
C LEU A 125 1.50 -13.37 9.53
N VAL A 126 1.08 -14.41 10.26
CA VAL A 126 -0.33 -14.56 10.69
C VAL A 126 -0.73 -13.43 11.63
N GLU A 127 0.08 -13.16 12.65
CA GLU A 127 -0.21 -12.08 13.61
C GLU A 127 -0.17 -10.70 12.94
N ALA A 128 0.85 -10.44 12.13
CA ALA A 128 0.97 -9.19 11.38
C ALA A 128 -0.22 -8.97 10.42
N ASN A 129 -0.60 -10.00 9.65
CA ASN A 129 -1.76 -9.91 8.75
C ASN A 129 -3.07 -9.67 9.50
N ASN A 130 -3.23 -10.23 10.69
CA ASN A 130 -4.42 -10.03 11.52
C ASN A 130 -4.47 -8.60 12.10
N LEU A 131 -3.33 -8.00 12.39
CA LEU A 131 -3.22 -6.62 12.89
C LEU A 131 -3.25 -5.57 11.79
N ASP A 132 -2.88 -5.94 10.56
CA ASP A 132 -2.93 -5.06 9.40
C ASP A 132 -4.34 -4.87 8.84
N ALA A 133 -5.30 -5.59 9.33
CA ALA A 133 -6.68 -5.30 9.03
C ALA A 133 -7.00 -3.92 9.59
N ASP A 134 -7.20 -2.93 8.69
CA ASP A 134 -7.85 -1.68 9.13
C ASP A 134 -9.23 -2.07 9.64
N PRO A 135 -9.46 -2.10 10.97
CA PRO A 135 -10.73 -2.53 11.49
C PRO A 135 -11.84 -1.56 11.12
N TYR A 136 -11.49 -0.37 10.61
CA TYR A 136 -12.44 0.73 10.49
C TYR A 136 -12.20 1.59 9.26
N GLU A 137 -12.70 1.19 8.10
CA GLU A 137 -13.22 2.18 7.17
C GLU A 137 -14.48 2.74 7.81
N VAL A 138 -14.36 3.84 8.51
CA VAL A 138 -15.46 4.47 9.23
C VAL A 138 -16.23 5.32 8.25
N ASP A 139 -17.37 4.84 7.81
CA ASP A 139 -18.43 5.68 7.30
C ASP A 139 -19.36 5.95 8.50
N TYR A 140 -19.47 7.17 8.94
CA TYR A 140 -20.32 7.52 10.06
C TYR A 140 -21.48 8.43 9.66
N ALA A 141 -22.62 8.25 10.32
CA ALA A 141 -23.71 9.19 10.29
C ALA A 141 -23.94 9.72 11.71
N MET A 142 -24.04 11.02 11.85
CA MET A 142 -24.48 11.61 13.11
C MET A 142 -25.98 11.46 13.19
N ILE A 143 -26.46 10.63 14.12
CA ILE A 143 -27.89 10.47 14.38
C ILE A 143 -28.18 11.23 15.65
N THR A 144 -28.90 12.32 15.50
CA THR A 144 -29.32 13.16 16.63
C THR A 144 -30.43 12.50 17.44
N GLY A 145 -30.49 12.76 18.73
CA GLY A 145 -31.58 12.30 19.61
C GLY A 145 -31.39 10.91 20.20
N ILE A 146 -30.19 10.33 20.09
CA ILE A 146 -29.85 9.09 20.80
C ILE A 146 -28.83 9.44 21.88
N ASP A 147 -29.22 9.23 23.12
CA ASP A 147 -28.32 9.27 24.26
C ASP A 147 -27.84 7.85 24.56
N ALA A 148 -26.50 7.68 24.72
CA ALA A 148 -25.93 6.39 25.00
C ALA A 148 -26.43 5.76 26.31
N GLU A 149 -26.73 6.57 27.33
CA GLU A 149 -27.27 6.07 28.58
C GLU A 149 -28.73 5.63 28.45
N VAL A 150 -29.54 6.38 27.73
CA VAL A 150 -30.94 5.98 27.47
C VAL A 150 -31.00 4.67 26.71
N LEU A 151 -30.06 4.47 25.72
CA LEU A 151 -29.97 3.23 25.01
C LEU A 151 -29.45 2.08 25.91
N LYS A 152 -28.57 2.39 26.86
CA LYS A 152 -28.01 1.42 27.81
C LYS A 152 -29.10 0.97 28.81
N ASP A 153 -29.93 1.87 29.29
CA ASP A 153 -30.99 1.58 30.26
C ASP A 153 -32.19 0.86 29.62
N LYS A 154 -32.66 1.37 28.48
CA LYS A 154 -33.82 0.82 27.76
C LYS A 154 -33.48 -0.36 26.84
N LYS A 155 -32.21 -0.60 26.56
CA LYS A 155 -31.69 -1.64 25.63
C LYS A 155 -32.27 -1.57 24.19
N GLU A 156 -33.21 -0.68 23.94
CA GLU A 156 -33.84 -0.49 22.64
C GLU A 156 -34.24 0.99 22.47
N HIS A 157 -34.02 1.56 21.29
CA HIS A 157 -34.40 2.90 20.94
C HIS A 157 -35.21 2.90 19.64
N LYS A 158 -36.41 3.52 19.66
CA LYS A 158 -37.27 3.68 18.48
C LYS A 158 -36.79 4.88 17.68
N LEU A 159 -36.45 4.65 16.41
CA LEU A 159 -35.99 5.70 15.52
C LEU A 159 -37.13 6.54 14.98
N ASN A 160 -36.90 7.85 14.85
CA ASN A 160 -37.76 8.74 14.08
C ASN A 160 -37.43 8.67 12.58
N ASP A 161 -38.21 9.34 11.72
CA ASP A 161 -38.08 9.25 10.28
C ASP A 161 -36.70 9.79 9.78
N GLU A 162 -36.17 10.83 10.39
CA GLU A 162 -34.88 11.44 10.09
C GLU A 162 -33.72 10.49 10.45
N GLN A 163 -33.83 9.84 11.60
CA GLN A 163 -32.86 8.81 12.04
C GLN A 163 -32.92 7.56 11.17
N ILE A 164 -34.11 7.15 10.72
CA ILE A 164 -34.29 6.01 9.80
C ILE A 164 -33.65 6.34 8.47
N GLU A 165 -33.82 7.52 7.93
CA GLU A 165 -33.20 7.96 6.67
C GLU A 165 -31.68 7.94 6.78
N ALA A 166 -31.12 8.42 7.89
CA ALA A 166 -29.67 8.41 8.14
C ALA A 166 -29.13 6.98 8.22
N VAL A 167 -29.79 6.08 8.98
CA VAL A 167 -29.38 4.65 9.08
C VAL A 167 -29.50 3.96 7.73
N THR A 168 -30.59 4.16 7.01
CA THR A 168 -30.82 3.52 5.70
C THR A 168 -29.83 4.02 4.67
N SER A 169 -29.54 5.32 4.65
CA SER A 169 -28.53 5.92 3.78
C SER A 169 -27.14 5.38 4.08
N LEU A 170 -26.80 5.15 5.35
CA LEU A 170 -25.53 4.57 5.77
C LEU A 170 -25.41 3.10 5.31
N ILE A 171 -26.45 2.31 5.46
CA ILE A 171 -26.52 0.93 4.96
C ILE A 171 -26.37 0.92 3.44
N TYR A 172 -27.17 1.71 2.73
CA TYR A 172 -27.15 1.76 1.27
C TYR A 172 -25.78 2.16 0.70
N ARG A 173 -25.13 3.20 1.29
CA ARG A 173 -23.80 3.61 0.86
C ARG A 173 -22.77 2.49 1.01
N ASN A 174 -22.91 1.67 2.02
CA ASN A 174 -21.98 0.59 2.31
C ASN A 174 -22.31 -0.68 1.51
N GLU A 175 -23.58 -0.98 1.25
CA GLU A 175 -24.00 -2.04 0.34
C GLU A 175 -23.52 -1.80 -1.11
N VAL A 176 -23.56 -0.55 -1.57
CA VAL A 176 -23.07 -0.17 -2.90
C VAL A 176 -21.53 -0.24 -2.98
N ARG A 177 -20.83 0.13 -1.90
CA ARG A 177 -19.38 0.02 -1.82
C ARG A 177 -18.91 -1.42 -1.67
N ASP A 178 -19.69 -2.24 -1.01
CA ASP A 178 -19.26 -3.53 -0.48
C ASP A 178 -20.16 -4.67 -0.95
N ARG A 179 -20.06 -5.00 -2.25
CA ARG A 179 -20.62 -6.24 -2.79
C ARG A 179 -19.84 -7.48 -2.36
N ASP A 180 -18.79 -7.31 -1.57
CA ASP A 180 -17.97 -8.40 -1.05
C ASP A 180 -18.57 -8.93 0.26
N LYS A 181 -19.33 -10.04 0.17
CA LYS A 181 -20.04 -10.69 1.29
C LYS A 181 -19.11 -11.18 2.44
N ASN A 182 -17.81 -10.99 2.34
CA ASN A 182 -16.85 -11.41 3.36
C ASN A 182 -16.54 -10.36 4.43
N ARG A 183 -17.15 -9.20 4.37
CA ARG A 183 -16.99 -8.17 5.41
C ARG A 183 -18.06 -8.33 6.48
N ASN A 184 -17.66 -8.61 7.71
CA ASN A 184 -18.56 -8.56 8.86
C ASN A 184 -18.89 -7.09 9.18
N ILE A 185 -20.09 -6.68 8.83
CA ILE A 185 -20.61 -5.35 9.13
C ILE A 185 -21.04 -5.32 10.58
N VAL A 186 -20.45 -4.43 11.36
CA VAL A 186 -20.87 -4.14 12.74
C VAL A 186 -21.45 -2.74 12.78
N PHE A 187 -22.70 -2.65 13.20
CA PHE A 187 -23.30 -1.37 13.55
C PHE A 187 -22.87 -1.02 14.96
N ALA A 188 -22.18 0.10 15.14
CA ALA A 188 -21.64 0.49 16.40
C ALA A 188 -22.01 1.92 16.77
N LEU A 189 -22.33 2.12 18.03
CA LEU A 189 -22.43 3.44 18.63
C LEU A 189 -21.11 3.76 19.31
N SER A 190 -20.30 4.66 18.72
CA SER A 190 -19.07 5.15 19.33
C SER A 190 -19.38 6.01 20.54
N VAL A 191 -18.70 5.78 21.64
CA VAL A 191 -18.87 6.55 22.88
C VAL A 191 -17.56 7.16 23.40
N LEU A 192 -16.42 6.71 22.89
CA LEU A 192 -15.12 7.33 23.11
C LEU A 192 -14.27 7.14 21.86
N ALA A 193 -13.71 8.22 21.36
CA ALA A 193 -12.85 8.19 20.19
C ALA A 193 -11.75 9.26 20.26
N VAL A 194 -10.69 9.09 19.50
CA VAL A 194 -9.67 10.10 19.22
C VAL A 194 -9.77 10.47 17.75
N GLU A 195 -9.87 11.74 17.46
CA GLU A 195 -10.03 12.26 16.11
C GLU A 195 -8.73 12.95 15.65
N ALA A 196 -8.15 12.47 14.56
CA ALA A 196 -6.96 13.01 13.91
C ALA A 196 -7.32 13.50 12.51
N GLY A 197 -7.59 14.78 12.35
CA GLY A 197 -8.07 15.35 11.08
C GLY A 197 -9.40 14.73 10.65
N ASN A 198 -9.40 14.01 9.52
CA ASN A 198 -10.61 13.33 9.02
C ASN A 198 -10.72 11.86 9.50
N LYS A 199 -9.77 11.38 10.28
CA LYS A 199 -9.78 10.01 10.83
C LYS A 199 -10.32 10.02 12.24
N LYS A 200 -11.20 9.07 12.53
CA LYS A 200 -11.76 8.85 13.84
C LYS A 200 -11.33 7.47 14.34
N PHE A 201 -10.54 7.44 15.40
CA PHE A 201 -10.12 6.20 16.05
C PHE A 201 -11.06 5.90 17.19
N VAL A 202 -11.92 4.91 17.01
CA VAL A 202 -12.89 4.52 18.04
C VAL A 202 -12.17 3.73 19.13
N VAL A 203 -12.20 4.26 20.35
CA VAL A 203 -11.62 3.60 21.53
C VAL A 203 -12.64 2.66 22.16
N ALA A 204 -13.87 3.16 22.39
CA ALA A 204 -14.95 2.40 23.01
C ALA A 204 -16.27 2.57 22.25
N TYR A 205 -17.05 1.51 22.16
CA TYR A 205 -18.31 1.50 21.44
C TYR A 205 -19.27 0.43 21.97
N TYR A 206 -20.58 0.64 21.71
CA TYR A 206 -21.61 -0.37 21.88
C TYR A 206 -21.98 -0.97 20.53
N GLU A 207 -22.07 -2.30 20.45
CA GLU A 207 -22.63 -2.95 19.26
C GLU A 207 -24.16 -2.83 19.32
N VAL A 208 -24.73 -2.38 18.20
CA VAL A 208 -26.18 -2.21 18.05
C VAL A 208 -26.66 -2.92 16.80
N ARG A 209 -27.87 -3.47 16.89
CA ARG A 209 -28.57 -4.13 15.77
C ARG A 209 -29.74 -3.26 15.35
N TYR A 210 -29.80 -2.93 14.09
CA TYR A 210 -30.98 -2.30 13.49
C TYR A 210 -32.02 -3.35 13.12
N ASP A 211 -33.25 -3.14 13.57
CA ASP A 211 -34.42 -3.93 13.18
C ASP A 211 -35.29 -3.10 12.23
N PRO A 212 -35.23 -3.38 10.90
CA PRO A 212 -35.99 -2.60 9.91
C PRO A 212 -37.50 -2.74 10.07
N SER A 213 -37.97 -3.89 10.59
CA SER A 213 -39.41 -4.17 10.74
C SER A 213 -40.04 -3.35 11.89
N LYS A 214 -39.26 -3.14 12.95
CA LYS A 214 -39.69 -2.38 14.11
C LYS A 214 -39.22 -0.93 14.13
N LYS A 215 -38.31 -0.60 13.23
CA LYS A 215 -37.61 0.69 13.14
C LYS A 215 -36.91 1.04 14.46
N THR A 216 -36.23 0.06 15.05
CA THR A 216 -35.54 0.19 16.35
C THR A 216 -34.09 -0.18 16.26
N LEU A 217 -33.29 0.46 17.12
CA LEU A 217 -31.91 0.06 17.40
C LEU A 217 -31.90 -0.70 18.72
N LYS A 218 -31.32 -1.89 18.74
CA LYS A 218 -31.16 -2.73 19.93
C LYS A 218 -29.72 -2.85 20.32
N LEU A 219 -29.42 -2.64 21.58
CA LEU A 219 -28.12 -2.92 22.15
C LEU A 219 -27.90 -4.46 22.20
N THR A 220 -26.77 -4.92 21.68
CA THR A 220 -26.49 -6.36 21.59
C THR A 220 -25.55 -6.87 22.69
N GLY A 221 -24.98 -5.98 23.51
CA GLY A 221 -24.07 -6.40 24.58
C GLY A 221 -23.48 -5.25 25.38
N ASN A 222 -22.46 -5.55 26.13
CA ASN A 222 -21.69 -4.60 26.92
C ASN A 222 -20.80 -3.73 26.01
N ILE A 223 -20.26 -2.66 26.59
CA ILE A 223 -19.27 -1.83 25.92
C ILE A 223 -18.08 -2.66 25.46
N LYS A 224 -17.63 -2.38 24.26
CA LYS A 224 -16.45 -3.01 23.67
C LYS A 224 -15.37 -1.98 23.45
N PHE A 225 -14.13 -2.41 23.66
CA PHE A 225 -12.95 -1.62 23.34
C PHE A 225 -12.33 -2.10 22.04
N ASN A 226 -11.82 -1.18 21.25
CA ASN A 226 -11.19 -1.49 20.00
C ASN A 226 -9.79 -2.08 20.22
N LYS A 227 -9.61 -3.33 19.86
CA LYS A 227 -8.32 -4.02 19.99
C LYS A 227 -7.20 -3.40 19.14
N SER A 228 -7.54 -2.85 17.98
CA SER A 228 -6.54 -2.22 17.11
C SER A 228 -6.04 -0.89 17.64
N PHE A 229 -6.87 -0.19 18.40
CA PHE A 229 -6.48 1.02 19.10
C PHE A 229 -5.73 0.70 20.38
N LEU A 230 -6.19 -0.32 21.10
CA LEU A 230 -5.62 -0.81 22.36
C LEU A 230 -4.65 -1.97 22.10
N VAL A 231 -3.62 -1.74 21.29
CA VAL A 231 -2.56 -2.74 21.12
C VAL A 231 -1.56 -2.61 22.25
N ASP A 232 -1.41 -3.68 23.00
CA ASP A 232 -0.40 -3.78 24.04
C ASP A 232 0.99 -3.91 23.42
N GLY A 233 1.90 -2.99 23.76
CA GLY A 233 3.25 -2.96 23.18
C GLY A 233 4.23 -2.17 24.03
N PRO A 234 5.54 -2.40 23.83
CA PRO A 234 6.59 -1.81 24.66
C PRO A 234 6.84 -0.31 24.43
N THR A 235 6.18 0.30 23.45
CA THR A 235 6.37 1.72 23.09
C THR A 235 5.02 2.37 22.81
N HIS A 236 4.92 3.68 23.08
CA HIS A 236 3.74 4.47 22.77
C HIS A 236 3.52 4.53 21.26
N GLN A 237 2.41 4.00 20.78
CA GLN A 237 2.16 3.77 19.37
C GLN A 237 0.91 4.50 18.89
N THR A 238 0.82 4.74 17.57
CA THR A 238 -0.29 5.49 16.96
C THR A 238 -1.67 4.85 17.21
N HIS A 239 -1.73 3.53 17.32
CA HIS A 239 -2.97 2.77 17.55
C HIS A 239 -2.95 2.01 18.89
N SER A 240 -2.18 2.47 19.85
CA SER A 240 -2.11 1.90 21.20
C SER A 240 -2.60 2.91 22.22
N ILE A 241 -3.23 2.43 23.28
CA ILE A 241 -3.60 3.25 24.43
C ILE A 241 -2.36 3.91 25.06
N HIS A 242 -1.21 3.22 25.01
CA HIS A 242 0.07 3.70 25.55
C HIS A 242 0.63 4.95 24.84
N ARG A 243 0.06 5.35 23.68
CA ARG A 243 0.36 6.67 23.10
C ARG A 243 -0.20 7.82 23.95
N TYR A 244 -1.26 7.56 24.68
CA TYR A 244 -2.04 8.57 25.37
C TYR A 244 -2.00 8.45 26.89
N CYS A 245 -1.73 7.27 27.42
CA CYS A 245 -1.56 7.04 28.86
C CYS A 245 -0.73 5.79 29.14
N ASP A 246 -0.28 5.66 30.39
CA ASP A 246 0.57 4.53 30.84
C ASP A 246 -0.24 3.38 31.45
N LEU A 247 -1.58 3.40 31.37
CA LEU A 247 -2.44 2.33 31.88
C LEU A 247 -2.44 1.12 30.95
N GLU A 248 -2.48 -0.06 31.54
CA GLU A 248 -2.77 -1.29 30.80
C GLU A 248 -4.23 -1.26 30.26
N VAL A 249 -4.47 -2.00 29.16
CA VAL A 249 -5.78 -2.04 28.49
C VAL A 249 -6.92 -2.40 29.45
N ALA A 250 -6.68 -3.38 30.33
CA ALA A 250 -7.68 -3.82 31.32
C ALA A 250 -7.97 -2.73 32.36
N GLU A 251 -6.93 -2.05 32.83
CA GLU A 251 -7.06 -0.95 33.80
C GLU A 251 -7.79 0.24 33.19
N PHE A 252 -7.51 0.58 31.92
CA PHE A 252 -8.25 1.62 31.21
C PHE A 252 -9.73 1.26 31.04
N ALA A 253 -10.02 0.02 30.70
CA ALA A 253 -11.40 -0.46 30.57
C ALA A 253 -12.15 -0.40 31.92
N GLU A 254 -11.52 -0.74 33.03
CA GLU A 254 -12.07 -0.59 34.38
C GLU A 254 -12.32 0.88 34.72
N LEU A 255 -11.33 1.75 34.42
CA LEU A 255 -11.48 3.19 34.63
C LEU A 255 -12.66 3.75 33.84
N TYR A 256 -12.75 3.42 32.53
CA TYR A 256 -13.85 3.88 31.70
C TYR A 256 -15.22 3.40 32.20
N ASN A 257 -15.33 2.15 32.64
CA ASN A 257 -16.58 1.61 33.17
C ASN A 257 -16.97 2.29 34.50
N ARG A 258 -16.02 2.76 35.28
CA ARG A 258 -16.25 3.51 36.53
C ARG A 258 -16.55 4.97 36.26
N ASP A 259 -15.75 5.65 35.47
CA ASP A 259 -15.87 7.07 35.14
C ASP A 259 -15.40 7.36 33.70
N PRO A 260 -16.33 7.45 32.72
CA PRO A 260 -16.02 7.76 31.35
C PRO A 260 -15.39 9.14 31.15
N ILE A 261 -15.68 10.10 32.03
CA ILE A 261 -15.12 11.45 31.94
C ILE A 261 -13.66 11.43 32.35
N GLU A 262 -13.35 10.78 33.47
CA GLU A 262 -11.96 10.61 33.93
C GLU A 262 -11.12 9.88 32.88
N ALA A 263 -11.67 8.84 32.24
CA ALA A 263 -10.99 8.12 31.18
C ALA A 263 -10.72 9.00 29.94
N ALA A 264 -11.67 9.84 29.55
CA ALA A 264 -11.48 10.78 28.45
C ALA A 264 -10.45 11.87 28.80
N GLU A 265 -10.49 12.41 30.01
CA GLU A 265 -9.52 13.42 30.49
C GLU A 265 -8.10 12.87 30.54
N LEU A 266 -7.92 11.59 30.85
CA LEU A 266 -6.62 10.93 30.85
C LEU A 266 -5.96 10.93 29.47
N LEU A 267 -6.75 10.80 28.38
CA LEU A 267 -6.24 10.76 27.01
C LEU A 267 -5.92 12.16 26.43
N ARG A 268 -6.55 13.24 26.97
CA ARG A 268 -6.48 14.58 26.39
C ARG A 268 -5.10 15.21 26.30
N PRO A 269 -4.25 15.17 27.35
CA PRO A 269 -2.96 15.85 27.31
C PRO A 269 -2.09 15.35 26.15
N ALA A 270 -2.00 14.04 26.00
CA ALA A 270 -1.23 13.43 24.94
C ALA A 270 -1.89 13.62 23.55
N ALA A 271 -3.22 13.48 23.44
CA ALA A 271 -3.94 13.77 22.21
C ALA A 271 -3.68 15.20 21.72
N LYS A 272 -3.72 16.18 22.63
CA LYS A 272 -3.43 17.58 22.31
C LYS A 272 -2.01 17.80 21.80
N GLU A 273 -1.03 17.15 22.41
CA GLU A 273 0.36 17.20 21.97
C GLU A 273 0.51 16.71 20.52
N TYR A 274 -0.26 15.70 20.12
CA TYR A 274 -0.27 15.17 18.74
C TYR A 274 -1.20 15.94 17.79
N GLY A 275 -1.89 16.98 18.27
CA GLY A 275 -2.87 17.74 17.47
C GLY A 275 -4.17 16.95 17.20
N GLU A 276 -4.49 16.01 18.05
CA GLU A 276 -5.67 15.15 18.02
C GLU A 276 -6.69 15.58 19.07
N VAL A 277 -7.97 15.21 18.91
CA VAL A 277 -9.05 15.60 19.80
C VAL A 277 -9.79 14.39 20.34
N VAL A 278 -9.94 14.31 21.66
CA VAL A 278 -10.77 13.27 22.30
C VAL A 278 -12.24 13.64 22.18
N SER A 279 -13.07 12.71 21.72
CA SER A 279 -14.50 12.87 21.52
C SER A 279 -15.27 11.77 22.26
N THR A 280 -16.21 12.19 23.13
CA THR A 280 -17.17 11.30 23.79
C THR A 280 -18.56 11.39 23.15
N ARG A 281 -18.71 12.16 22.06
CA ARG A 281 -19.94 12.30 21.31
C ARG A 281 -20.41 10.95 20.76
N PRO A 282 -21.64 10.51 21.07
CA PRO A 282 -22.17 9.26 20.52
C PRO A 282 -22.49 9.45 19.05
N ASP A 283 -21.76 8.74 18.20
CA ASP A 283 -21.97 8.74 16.77
C ASP A 283 -22.23 7.31 16.30
N PHE A 284 -23.21 7.13 15.41
CA PHE A 284 -23.39 5.87 14.73
C PHE A 284 -22.31 5.68 13.67
N LEU A 285 -21.62 4.58 13.82
CA LEU A 285 -20.54 4.18 12.94
C LEU A 285 -20.94 2.89 12.26
N PHE A 286 -20.79 2.89 10.97
CA PHE A 286 -20.77 1.68 10.20
C PHE A 286 -19.33 1.12 10.23
N LEU A 287 -19.13 0.10 11.03
CA LEU A 287 -17.83 -0.56 11.11
C LEU A 287 -17.82 -1.71 10.12
N ALA A 288 -17.27 -1.45 8.92
CA ALA A 288 -16.86 -2.55 8.08
C ALA A 288 -15.62 -3.17 8.74
N ARG A 289 -15.78 -4.24 9.51
CA ARG A 289 -14.65 -5.10 9.83
C ARG A 289 -14.18 -5.71 8.53
N ASN A 290 -13.04 -5.23 8.03
CA ASN A 290 -12.19 -6.06 7.23
C ASN A 290 -11.78 -7.24 8.12
N THR A 291 -12.49 -8.36 8.02
CA THR A 291 -11.88 -9.61 8.44
C THR A 291 -10.69 -9.79 7.51
N PRO A 292 -9.45 -9.75 8.03
CA PRO A 292 -8.30 -10.01 7.18
C PRO A 292 -8.54 -11.36 6.49
N VAL A 293 -8.22 -11.43 5.22
CA VAL A 293 -8.27 -12.73 4.54
C VAL A 293 -7.33 -13.64 5.30
N SER A 294 -7.88 -14.65 5.96
CA SER A 294 -7.11 -15.54 6.80
C SER A 294 -6.09 -16.30 5.96
N ILE A 295 -4.83 -16.20 6.32
CA ILE A 295 -3.74 -16.97 5.73
C ILE A 295 -3.48 -18.28 6.52
N ALA A 296 -4.18 -18.49 7.63
CA ALA A 296 -3.93 -19.62 8.54
C ALA A 296 -3.98 -20.97 7.83
N ARG A 297 -4.93 -21.18 6.91
CA ARG A 297 -5.00 -22.41 6.11
C ARG A 297 -3.78 -22.62 5.21
N ALA A 298 -3.30 -21.54 4.57
CA ALA A 298 -2.10 -21.63 3.74
C ALA A 298 -0.87 -21.95 4.60
N VAL A 299 -0.79 -21.38 5.78
CA VAL A 299 0.26 -21.68 6.76
C VAL A 299 0.22 -23.16 7.16
N SER A 300 -0.93 -23.72 7.55
CA SER A 300 -1.04 -25.15 7.89
C SER A 300 -0.60 -26.07 6.75
N ILE A 301 -0.90 -25.72 5.50
CA ILE A 301 -0.45 -26.50 4.32
C ILE A 301 1.06 -26.39 4.15
N ILE A 302 1.65 -25.21 4.39
CA ILE A 302 3.10 -25.00 4.30
C ILE A 302 3.81 -25.86 5.34
N GLU A 303 3.32 -25.86 6.57
CA GLU A 303 3.85 -26.69 7.69
C GLU A 303 3.74 -28.18 7.36
N GLU A 304 2.58 -28.65 6.92
CA GLU A 304 2.36 -30.04 6.51
C GLU A 304 3.33 -30.47 5.38
N ARG A 305 3.53 -29.60 4.39
CA ARG A 305 4.46 -29.87 3.28
C ARG A 305 5.91 -29.89 3.72
N GLU A 306 6.30 -29.04 4.67
CA GLU A 306 7.64 -29.06 5.23
C GLU A 306 7.89 -30.35 6.00
N GLU A 307 6.96 -30.76 6.86
CA GLU A 307 7.04 -32.02 7.61
C GLU A 307 7.16 -33.25 6.69
N ASN A 308 6.44 -33.23 5.58
CA ASN A 308 6.46 -34.30 4.58
C ASN A 308 7.61 -34.17 3.56
N GLY A 309 8.44 -33.13 3.63
CA GLY A 309 9.52 -32.85 2.67
C GLY A 309 9.04 -32.54 1.25
N THR A 310 7.77 -32.11 1.09
CA THR A 310 7.10 -31.85 -0.20
C THR A 310 6.92 -30.36 -0.49
N LEU A 311 7.69 -29.51 0.18
CA LEU A 311 7.60 -28.06 -0.02
C LEU A 311 7.87 -27.70 -1.48
N ASN A 312 6.98 -26.96 -2.13
CA ASN A 312 7.12 -26.55 -3.53
C ASN A 312 8.23 -25.51 -3.70
N VAL A 313 8.76 -25.40 -4.91
CA VAL A 313 9.94 -24.56 -5.19
C VAL A 313 9.72 -23.08 -4.89
N PRO A 314 8.58 -22.44 -5.21
CA PRO A 314 8.33 -21.07 -4.81
C PRO A 314 8.42 -20.81 -3.29
N LEU A 315 7.93 -21.75 -2.46
CA LEU A 315 8.06 -21.66 -1.01
C LEU A 315 9.51 -21.91 -0.55
N LYS A 316 10.22 -22.87 -1.18
CA LYS A 316 11.67 -23.03 -0.94
C LYS A 316 12.44 -21.76 -1.24
N ALA A 317 12.08 -21.04 -2.32
CA ALA A 317 12.68 -19.75 -2.65
C ALA A 317 12.33 -18.68 -1.61
N PHE A 318 11.07 -18.66 -1.11
CA PHE A 318 10.62 -17.76 -0.06
C PHE A 318 11.43 -17.93 1.23
N PHE A 319 11.67 -19.16 1.67
CA PHE A 319 12.52 -19.43 2.84
C PHE A 319 14.02 -19.42 2.49
N GLY A 320 14.35 -19.34 1.20
CA GLY A 320 15.73 -19.35 0.72
C GLY A 320 16.40 -20.71 0.70
N ASP A 321 15.63 -21.78 0.59
CA ASP A 321 16.07 -23.18 0.48
C ASP A 321 16.04 -23.71 -0.95
N ILE A 322 16.27 -22.83 -1.92
CA ILE A 322 16.36 -23.19 -3.33
C ILE A 322 17.79 -23.65 -3.67
N SER A 323 17.92 -24.64 -4.55
CA SER A 323 19.20 -25.15 -5.01
C SER A 323 19.27 -25.14 -6.54
N LEU A 324 20.49 -25.23 -7.09
CA LEU A 324 20.71 -25.32 -8.55
C LEU A 324 20.01 -26.53 -9.19
N LYS A 325 19.75 -27.58 -8.42
CA LYS A 325 18.98 -28.76 -8.86
C LYS A 325 17.52 -28.41 -9.19
N ASN A 326 17.01 -27.31 -8.69
CA ASN A 326 15.64 -26.84 -8.94
C ASN A 326 15.50 -26.08 -10.27
N ARG A 327 16.58 -25.86 -11.02
CA ARG A 327 16.52 -25.25 -12.37
C ARG A 327 15.93 -26.23 -13.39
N GLY A 328 15.11 -25.69 -14.30
CA GLY A 328 14.51 -26.48 -15.37
C GLY A 328 15.56 -26.93 -16.41
N HIS A 329 15.45 -28.17 -16.90
CA HIS A 329 16.39 -28.75 -17.89
C HIS A 329 15.80 -28.80 -19.31
N LYS A 330 14.47 -28.74 -19.46
CA LYS A 330 13.80 -28.79 -20.76
C LYS A 330 13.76 -27.43 -21.41
N THR A 331 14.11 -27.39 -22.71
CA THR A 331 13.93 -26.18 -23.52
C THR A 331 12.45 -25.98 -23.80
N PRO A 332 11.85 -24.86 -23.38
CA PRO A 332 10.43 -24.62 -23.61
C PRO A 332 10.16 -24.19 -25.05
N ASP A 333 8.93 -24.45 -25.51
CA ASP A 333 8.45 -23.93 -26.78
C ASP A 333 8.00 -22.48 -26.59
N ILE A 334 8.69 -21.55 -27.26
CA ILE A 334 8.40 -20.14 -27.16
C ILE A 334 7.54 -19.66 -28.33
N VAL A 335 6.43 -19.01 -28.00
CA VAL A 335 5.53 -18.40 -28.98
C VAL A 335 5.34 -16.91 -28.59
N ILE A 336 5.58 -16.01 -29.55
CA ILE A 336 5.26 -14.59 -29.38
C ILE A 336 4.04 -14.23 -30.22
N TYR A 337 3.18 -13.36 -29.69
CA TYR A 337 1.99 -12.93 -30.40
C TYR A 337 2.29 -11.93 -31.50
N ASP A 338 3.11 -10.94 -31.22
CA ASP A 338 3.59 -9.95 -32.18
C ASP A 338 5.08 -9.64 -31.99
N LYS A 339 5.68 -8.91 -32.93
CA LYS A 339 7.11 -8.55 -32.90
C LYS A 339 7.43 -7.36 -31.97
N ARG A 340 6.46 -6.83 -31.26
CA ARG A 340 6.65 -5.74 -30.27
C ARG A 340 7.23 -6.29 -28.96
N VAL A 341 8.35 -6.96 -29.04
CA VAL A 341 9.13 -7.51 -27.93
C VAL A 341 10.58 -7.12 -28.10
N ASN A 342 11.31 -7.04 -27.01
CA ASN A 342 12.75 -6.86 -27.00
C ASN A 342 13.44 -8.05 -26.35
N ILE A 343 14.76 -8.08 -26.42
CA ILE A 343 15.57 -9.21 -25.97
C ILE A 343 15.44 -9.44 -24.45
N ASP A 344 15.27 -8.38 -23.61
CA ASP A 344 15.00 -8.54 -22.18
C ASP A 344 13.68 -9.26 -21.94
N GLN A 345 12.63 -8.86 -22.67
CA GLN A 345 11.32 -9.51 -22.60
C GLN A 345 11.38 -10.95 -23.10
N MET A 346 12.20 -11.23 -24.12
CA MET A 346 12.43 -12.61 -24.58
C MET A 346 13.18 -13.45 -23.54
N LEU A 347 14.12 -12.85 -22.82
CA LEU A 347 14.82 -13.52 -21.71
C LEU A 347 13.85 -13.84 -20.57
N VAL A 348 12.94 -12.92 -20.20
CA VAL A 348 11.89 -13.19 -19.22
C VAL A 348 10.99 -14.31 -19.69
N LEU A 349 10.50 -14.25 -20.93
CA LEU A 349 9.64 -15.26 -21.52
C LEU A 349 10.28 -16.66 -21.49
N PHE A 350 11.54 -16.74 -21.90
CA PHE A 350 12.29 -18.00 -21.91
C PHE A 350 12.49 -18.54 -20.48
N ASN A 351 12.97 -17.71 -19.56
CA ASN A 351 13.26 -18.16 -18.19
C ASN A 351 11.99 -18.50 -17.41
N SER A 352 10.89 -17.76 -17.59
CA SER A 352 9.60 -18.07 -16.94
C SER A 352 9.00 -19.41 -17.38
N MET A 353 9.33 -19.86 -18.61
CA MET A 353 8.88 -21.17 -19.08
C MET A 353 9.82 -22.30 -18.68
N LYS A 354 11.10 -22.00 -18.48
CA LYS A 354 12.16 -22.95 -18.17
C LYS A 354 12.40 -23.12 -16.67
N ASP A 355 12.58 -22.00 -15.96
CA ASP A 355 12.98 -22.00 -14.56
C ASP A 355 11.77 -22.08 -13.62
N LYS A 356 11.98 -22.59 -12.42
CA LYS A 356 10.93 -22.73 -11.43
C LYS A 356 10.58 -21.39 -10.74
N VAL A 357 11.54 -20.48 -10.63
CA VAL A 357 11.33 -19.14 -10.08
C VAL A 357 12.09 -18.12 -10.94
N THR A 358 11.42 -17.05 -11.29
CA THR A 358 12.00 -15.94 -12.06
C THR A 358 11.52 -14.61 -11.46
N TYR A 359 12.45 -13.71 -11.20
CA TYR A 359 12.18 -12.35 -10.74
C TYR A 359 12.39 -11.35 -11.85
N VAL A 360 11.43 -10.46 -12.03
CA VAL A 360 11.52 -9.41 -13.05
C VAL A 360 11.35 -8.05 -12.41
N GLN A 361 12.39 -7.24 -12.45
CA GLN A 361 12.29 -5.83 -12.18
C GLN A 361 11.86 -5.12 -13.46
N GLY A 362 10.66 -4.59 -13.46
CA GLY A 362 10.07 -3.88 -14.58
C GLY A 362 9.80 -2.42 -14.27
N PRO A 363 10.76 -1.52 -14.52
CA PRO A 363 10.53 -0.09 -14.40
C PRO A 363 9.30 0.39 -15.18
N PRO A 364 8.75 1.57 -14.85
CA PRO A 364 7.63 2.12 -15.60
C PRO A 364 7.96 2.24 -17.09
N GLY A 365 7.01 1.89 -17.96
CA GLY A 365 7.17 2.06 -19.40
C GLY A 365 8.11 1.08 -20.10
N THR A 366 8.50 -0.02 -19.45
CA THR A 366 9.36 -1.06 -20.04
C THR A 366 8.59 -2.25 -20.64
N GLY A 367 7.25 -2.17 -20.65
CA GLY A 367 6.42 -3.17 -21.32
C GLY A 367 6.11 -4.43 -20.50
N LYS A 368 6.04 -4.34 -19.14
CA LYS A 368 5.63 -5.44 -18.25
C LYS A 368 4.42 -6.21 -18.77
N THR A 369 3.29 -5.51 -18.98
CA THR A 369 2.04 -6.12 -19.42
C THR A 369 2.17 -6.83 -20.78
N GLN A 370 3.00 -6.31 -21.70
CA GLN A 370 3.28 -6.95 -22.97
C GLN A 370 4.10 -8.23 -22.79
N THR A 371 5.05 -8.19 -21.87
CA THR A 371 5.85 -9.39 -21.50
C THR A 371 4.94 -10.48 -20.93
N LEU A 372 4.10 -10.15 -19.95
CA LEU A 372 3.16 -11.10 -19.33
C LEU A 372 2.17 -11.68 -20.33
N PHE A 373 1.67 -10.86 -21.26
CA PHE A 373 0.82 -11.31 -22.32
C PHE A 373 1.47 -12.41 -23.18
N ASN A 374 2.75 -12.22 -23.59
CA ASN A 374 3.49 -13.24 -24.34
C ASN A 374 3.83 -14.48 -23.49
N VAL A 375 4.08 -14.32 -22.18
CA VAL A 375 4.23 -15.44 -21.25
C VAL A 375 2.94 -16.30 -21.23
N LEU A 376 1.76 -15.68 -21.14
CA LEU A 376 0.49 -16.39 -21.15
C LEU A 376 0.26 -17.15 -22.47
N ILE A 377 0.55 -16.53 -23.59
CA ILE A 377 0.45 -17.19 -24.91
C ILE A 377 1.39 -18.41 -24.98
N SER A 378 2.66 -18.24 -24.62
CA SER A 378 3.61 -19.37 -24.59
C SER A 378 3.19 -20.45 -23.59
N ALA A 379 2.68 -20.08 -22.40
CA ALA A 379 2.18 -21.05 -21.43
C ALA A 379 1.00 -21.86 -21.99
N TYR A 380 0.08 -21.21 -22.70
CA TYR A 380 -1.05 -21.86 -23.35
C TYR A 380 -0.60 -22.86 -24.41
N PHE A 381 0.37 -22.50 -25.26
CA PHE A 381 0.95 -23.41 -26.26
C PHE A 381 1.73 -24.59 -25.64
N ASN A 382 2.23 -24.42 -24.42
CA ASN A 382 2.87 -25.47 -23.64
C ASN A 382 1.89 -26.27 -22.77
N ASN A 383 0.58 -26.09 -22.94
CA ASN A 383 -0.50 -26.69 -22.12
C ASN A 383 -0.32 -26.50 -20.61
N LYS A 384 0.27 -25.39 -20.19
CA LYS A 384 0.44 -25.06 -18.77
C LYS A 384 -0.83 -24.41 -18.21
N SER A 385 -1.20 -24.80 -17.00
CA SER A 385 -2.16 -24.08 -16.19
C SER A 385 -1.51 -22.87 -15.55
N VAL A 386 -2.17 -21.71 -15.59
CA VAL A 386 -1.58 -20.45 -15.11
C VAL A 386 -2.52 -19.74 -14.15
N LEU A 387 -1.99 -19.37 -12.99
CA LEU A 387 -2.65 -18.48 -12.04
C LEU A 387 -2.02 -17.09 -12.17
N VAL A 388 -2.81 -16.10 -12.61
CA VAL A 388 -2.37 -14.70 -12.66
C VAL A 388 -2.98 -13.93 -11.50
N SER A 389 -2.14 -13.29 -10.72
CA SER A 389 -2.57 -12.54 -9.55
C SER A 389 -1.87 -11.19 -9.40
N SER A 390 -2.47 -10.33 -8.60
CA SER A 390 -1.92 -9.07 -8.13
C SER A 390 -2.61 -8.67 -6.82
N MET A 391 -2.08 -7.69 -6.11
CA MET A 391 -2.76 -7.12 -4.94
C MET A 391 -4.10 -6.47 -5.33
N ASN A 392 -4.13 -5.76 -6.47
CA ASN A 392 -5.27 -4.99 -6.94
C ASN A 392 -5.89 -5.57 -8.22
N ASN A 393 -7.15 -5.23 -8.47
CA ASN A 393 -7.87 -5.68 -9.67
C ASN A 393 -7.30 -5.08 -10.98
N LYS A 394 -6.92 -3.80 -10.97
CA LYS A 394 -6.53 -3.06 -12.18
C LYS A 394 -5.36 -3.68 -12.97
N PRO A 395 -4.25 -4.14 -12.36
CA PRO A 395 -3.19 -4.82 -13.11
C PRO A 395 -3.68 -6.09 -13.79
N VAL A 396 -4.48 -6.88 -13.08
CA VAL A 396 -5.05 -8.14 -13.60
C VAL A 396 -5.98 -7.89 -14.79
N ASP A 397 -6.90 -6.93 -14.65
CA ASP A 397 -7.86 -6.57 -15.71
C ASP A 397 -7.15 -6.00 -16.94
N GLY A 398 -6.05 -5.22 -16.75
CA GLY A 398 -5.24 -4.69 -17.85
C GLY A 398 -4.47 -5.74 -18.68
N ILE A 399 -4.22 -6.93 -18.13
CA ILE A 399 -3.69 -8.06 -18.90
C ILE A 399 -4.82 -8.69 -19.72
N ILE A 400 -6.01 -8.86 -19.12
CA ILE A 400 -7.18 -9.45 -19.77
C ILE A 400 -7.62 -8.66 -21.02
N GLU A 401 -7.58 -7.32 -20.96
CA GLU A 401 -7.91 -6.45 -22.09
C GLU A 401 -7.09 -6.74 -23.35
N LYS A 402 -5.89 -7.31 -23.21
CA LYS A 402 -5.03 -7.73 -24.33
C LYS A 402 -5.37 -9.11 -24.89
N LEU A 403 -6.15 -9.92 -24.18
CA LEU A 403 -6.50 -11.27 -24.59
C LEU A 403 -7.65 -11.29 -25.61
N SER A 404 -7.65 -10.35 -26.54
CA SER A 404 -8.62 -10.28 -27.63
C SER A 404 -7.97 -10.72 -28.93
N PHE A 405 -8.37 -11.87 -29.44
CA PHE A 405 -7.80 -12.49 -30.64
C PHE A 405 -8.88 -12.68 -31.72
N VAL A 406 -8.47 -12.61 -32.97
CA VAL A 406 -9.38 -12.77 -34.11
C VAL A 406 -8.80 -13.78 -35.10
N TYR A 407 -9.63 -14.75 -35.52
CA TYR A 407 -9.33 -15.71 -36.59
C TYR A 407 -10.39 -15.66 -37.66
N LYS A 408 -10.00 -15.41 -38.91
CA LYS A 408 -10.93 -15.28 -40.05
C LYS A 408 -12.15 -14.37 -39.77
N LYS A 409 -11.87 -13.19 -39.18
CA LYS A 409 -12.89 -12.18 -38.77
C LYS A 409 -13.82 -12.62 -37.61
N LYS A 410 -13.58 -13.77 -36.99
CA LYS A 410 -14.33 -14.23 -35.81
C LYS A 410 -13.46 -14.04 -34.55
N PRO A 411 -14.04 -13.60 -33.44
CA PRO A 411 -13.31 -13.56 -32.16
C PRO A 411 -12.97 -14.98 -31.73
N ILE A 412 -11.79 -15.18 -31.18
CA ILE A 412 -11.37 -16.46 -30.60
C ILE A 412 -11.90 -16.49 -29.16
N PRO A 413 -12.71 -17.50 -28.79
CA PRO A 413 -13.19 -17.64 -27.42
C PRO A 413 -12.08 -18.23 -26.54
N PHE A 414 -11.10 -17.39 -26.19
CA PHE A 414 -9.92 -17.83 -25.47
C PHE A 414 -10.29 -18.26 -24.04
N PRO A 415 -9.90 -19.48 -23.59
CA PRO A 415 -10.42 -20.07 -22.38
C PRO A 415 -9.69 -19.57 -21.13
N TYR A 416 -10.12 -18.48 -20.57
CA TYR A 416 -9.69 -17.95 -19.28
C TYR A 416 -10.87 -17.63 -18.39
N LEU A 417 -10.66 -17.54 -17.08
CA LEU A 417 -11.65 -17.04 -16.13
C LEU A 417 -11.08 -15.90 -15.28
N ARG A 418 -11.91 -14.90 -15.04
CA ARG A 418 -11.65 -13.82 -14.11
C ARG A 418 -12.44 -14.04 -12.82
N LEU A 419 -11.78 -14.54 -11.79
CA LEU A 419 -12.35 -14.75 -10.47
C LEU A 419 -11.85 -13.66 -9.52
N GLY A 420 -12.60 -13.38 -8.45
CA GLY A 420 -12.24 -12.32 -7.51
C GLY A 420 -13.37 -11.99 -6.56
N ASN A 421 -13.80 -10.72 -6.54
CA ASN A 421 -14.97 -10.30 -5.79
C ASN A 421 -16.26 -10.90 -6.39
N THR A 422 -17.39 -10.70 -5.69
CA THR A 422 -18.71 -11.23 -6.08
C THR A 422 -19.08 -10.87 -7.52
N GLU A 423 -18.86 -9.62 -7.94
CA GLU A 423 -19.15 -9.14 -9.30
C GLU A 423 -18.36 -9.91 -10.37
N LYS A 424 -17.05 -10.15 -10.12
CA LYS A 424 -16.19 -10.89 -11.06
C LYS A 424 -16.61 -12.36 -11.15
N VAL A 425 -16.98 -12.96 -10.03
CA VAL A 425 -17.50 -14.34 -9.99
C VAL A 425 -18.86 -14.43 -10.69
N ALA A 426 -19.76 -13.48 -10.44
CA ALA A 426 -21.05 -13.43 -11.11
C ALA A 426 -20.90 -13.37 -12.64
N LYS A 427 -19.98 -12.53 -13.14
CA LYS A 427 -19.67 -12.47 -14.56
C LYS A 427 -19.09 -13.80 -15.08
N ALA A 428 -18.12 -14.37 -14.34
CA ALA A 428 -17.48 -15.63 -14.74
C ALA A 428 -18.50 -16.79 -14.86
N THR A 429 -19.48 -16.87 -13.94
CA THR A 429 -20.54 -17.88 -14.02
C THR A 429 -21.45 -17.69 -15.23
N LEU A 430 -21.73 -16.44 -15.63
CA LEU A 430 -22.49 -16.14 -16.85
C LEU A 430 -21.68 -16.50 -18.11
N ASP A 431 -20.39 -16.19 -18.15
CA ASP A 431 -19.50 -16.57 -19.26
C ASP A 431 -19.46 -18.11 -19.41
N ILE A 432 -19.37 -18.88 -18.31
CA ILE A 432 -19.43 -20.35 -18.32
C ILE A 432 -20.78 -20.85 -18.87
N ARG A 433 -21.88 -20.25 -18.40
CA ARG A 433 -23.25 -20.55 -18.89
C ARG A 433 -23.35 -20.37 -20.41
N GLU A 434 -22.88 -19.21 -20.91
CA GLU A 434 -22.87 -18.90 -22.33
C GLU A 434 -22.06 -19.94 -23.13
N TYR A 435 -20.82 -20.23 -22.66
CA TYR A 435 -19.97 -21.22 -23.34
C TYR A 435 -20.56 -22.63 -23.34
N ALA A 436 -21.20 -23.07 -22.25
CA ALA A 436 -21.81 -24.40 -22.14
C ALA A 436 -22.97 -24.60 -23.12
N HIS A 437 -23.77 -23.53 -23.33
CA HIS A 437 -24.96 -23.59 -24.23
C HIS A 437 -24.65 -23.19 -25.68
N THR A 438 -23.46 -22.73 -26.00
CA THR A 438 -23.04 -22.39 -27.35
C THR A 438 -22.62 -23.65 -28.11
N GLU A 439 -23.09 -23.79 -29.36
CA GLU A 439 -22.62 -24.84 -30.26
C GLU A 439 -21.30 -24.45 -30.92
N TRP A 440 -20.24 -25.14 -30.57
CA TRP A 440 -18.90 -24.91 -31.11
C TRP A 440 -18.57 -26.00 -32.16
N LYS A 441 -18.23 -25.59 -33.38
CA LYS A 441 -17.72 -26.50 -34.43
C LYS A 441 -16.18 -26.52 -34.33
N GLY A 442 -15.62 -27.62 -33.83
CA GLY A 442 -14.19 -27.83 -33.71
C GLY A 442 -13.59 -28.66 -34.84
N GLU A 443 -12.30 -28.53 -35.03
CA GLU A 443 -11.45 -29.40 -35.84
C GLU A 443 -10.39 -30.03 -34.95
N PRO A 444 -9.87 -31.24 -35.28
CA PRO A 444 -8.75 -31.83 -34.53
C PRO A 444 -7.51 -30.96 -34.55
N VAL A 445 -6.88 -30.72 -33.35
CA VAL A 445 -5.75 -29.80 -33.20
C VAL A 445 -4.38 -30.50 -33.23
N GLU A 446 -4.33 -31.81 -33.18
CA GLU A 446 -3.11 -32.60 -33.07
C GLU A 446 -2.16 -32.33 -34.25
N ARG A 447 -2.66 -32.33 -35.48
CA ARG A 447 -1.85 -32.01 -36.66
C ARG A 447 -1.32 -30.59 -36.70
N LEU A 448 -2.10 -29.64 -36.13
CA LEU A 448 -1.67 -28.22 -36.07
C LEU A 448 -0.53 -28.02 -35.08
N ILE A 449 -0.59 -28.69 -33.94
CA ILE A 449 0.47 -28.57 -32.94
C ILE A 449 1.79 -29.22 -33.39
N ASP A 450 1.70 -30.38 -34.07
CA ASP A 450 2.88 -31.06 -34.61
C ASP A 450 3.59 -30.17 -35.63
N GLN A 451 2.85 -29.58 -36.58
CA GLN A 451 3.41 -28.63 -37.55
C GLN A 451 4.07 -27.40 -36.92
N ILE A 452 3.60 -26.98 -35.74
CA ILE A 452 4.19 -25.87 -34.98
C ILE A 452 5.48 -26.35 -34.32
N LYS A 453 5.48 -27.53 -33.69
CA LYS A 453 6.61 -28.07 -32.93
C LYS A 453 7.82 -28.41 -33.80
N ASP A 454 7.62 -29.00 -34.96
CA ASP A 454 8.71 -29.41 -35.85
C ASP A 454 9.65 -28.27 -36.24
N GLN A 455 9.13 -27.05 -36.38
CA GLN A 455 9.91 -25.86 -36.70
C GLN A 455 10.57 -25.22 -35.48
N GLN A 456 10.23 -25.66 -34.29
CA GLN A 456 10.67 -25.01 -33.04
C GLN A 456 12.03 -25.54 -32.56
N ILE A 457 12.40 -26.76 -32.91
CA ILE A 457 13.61 -27.41 -32.37
C ILE A 457 14.89 -26.64 -32.73
N GLU A 458 15.13 -26.42 -34.03
CA GLU A 458 16.31 -25.69 -34.49
C GLU A 458 16.30 -24.22 -34.01
N ARG A 459 15.15 -23.60 -34.13
CA ARG A 459 14.93 -22.23 -33.65
C ARG A 459 15.25 -22.11 -32.16
N ASN A 460 14.76 -23.05 -31.33
CA ASN A 460 14.96 -23.02 -29.88
C ASN A 460 16.42 -23.22 -29.50
N ALA A 461 17.16 -24.10 -30.22
CA ALA A 461 18.60 -24.26 -30.00
C ALA A 461 19.35 -22.95 -30.25
N LYS A 462 19.04 -22.26 -31.35
CA LYS A 462 19.64 -20.96 -31.67
C LYS A 462 19.25 -19.88 -30.69
N LEU A 463 17.99 -19.87 -30.25
CA LEU A 463 17.50 -18.95 -29.23
C LEU A 463 18.27 -19.12 -27.91
N VAL A 464 18.45 -20.37 -27.46
CA VAL A 464 19.18 -20.67 -26.21
C VAL A 464 20.60 -20.13 -26.26
N SER A 465 21.31 -20.33 -27.39
CA SER A 465 22.67 -19.81 -27.56
C SER A 465 22.69 -18.28 -27.49
N LEU A 466 21.83 -17.59 -28.24
CA LEU A 466 21.80 -16.13 -28.27
C LEU A 466 21.40 -15.53 -26.91
N LEU A 467 20.41 -16.10 -26.22
CA LEU A 467 20.01 -15.61 -24.90
C LEU A 467 21.09 -15.86 -23.85
N ALA A 468 21.84 -16.97 -23.92
CA ALA A 468 22.97 -17.26 -23.03
C ALA A 468 24.14 -16.27 -23.24
N GLU A 469 24.44 -15.91 -24.49
CA GLU A 469 25.44 -14.87 -24.79
C GLU A 469 24.98 -13.49 -24.31
N TYR A 470 23.71 -13.15 -24.56
CA TYR A 470 23.11 -11.88 -24.08
C TYR A 470 23.15 -11.77 -22.57
N GLU A 471 22.75 -12.85 -21.89
CA GLU A 471 22.68 -12.87 -20.40
C GLU A 471 24.05 -12.64 -19.79
N LYS A 472 25.11 -13.33 -20.32
CA LYS A 472 26.49 -13.13 -19.84
C LYS A 472 26.93 -11.66 -19.95
N ARG A 473 26.64 -11.02 -21.09
CA ARG A 473 27.01 -9.63 -21.32
C ARG A 473 26.18 -8.69 -20.42
N LYS A 474 24.89 -8.94 -20.31
CA LYS A 474 24.00 -8.16 -19.44
C LYS A 474 24.42 -8.22 -17.97
N GLU A 475 24.78 -9.40 -17.47
CA GLU A 475 25.33 -9.59 -16.13
C GLU A 475 26.62 -8.76 -15.93
N ALA A 476 27.50 -8.76 -16.92
CA ALA A 476 28.72 -7.94 -16.89
C ALA A 476 28.41 -6.43 -16.91
N ASP A 477 27.41 -5.99 -17.68
CA ASP A 477 26.96 -4.59 -17.71
C ASP A 477 26.33 -4.16 -16.38
N GLU A 478 25.53 -5.01 -15.75
CA GLU A 478 24.92 -4.75 -14.44
C GLU A 478 25.99 -4.64 -13.35
N PHE A 479 26.98 -5.55 -13.33
CA PHE A 479 28.12 -5.47 -12.41
C PHE A 479 28.93 -4.19 -12.60
N LEU A 480 29.25 -3.85 -13.84
CA LEU A 480 29.96 -2.63 -14.16
C LEU A 480 29.19 -1.38 -13.72
N SER A 481 27.87 -1.35 -13.93
CA SER A 481 27.00 -0.23 -13.54
C SER A 481 26.92 -0.10 -12.03
N ALA A 482 26.76 -1.20 -11.30
CA ALA A 482 26.75 -1.23 -9.84
C ALA A 482 28.08 -0.78 -9.22
N ALA A 483 29.20 -1.23 -9.81
CA ALA A 483 30.55 -0.81 -9.38
C ALA A 483 30.75 0.71 -9.58
N LYS A 484 30.35 1.25 -10.75
CA LYS A 484 30.39 2.70 -11.02
C LYS A 484 29.51 3.51 -10.08
N ALA A 485 28.28 3.04 -9.80
CA ALA A 485 27.39 3.70 -8.86
C ALA A 485 27.97 3.73 -7.43
N THR A 486 28.56 2.62 -7.02
CA THR A 486 29.26 2.51 -5.71
C THR A 486 30.47 3.44 -5.66
N ARG A 487 31.26 3.53 -6.73
CA ARG A 487 32.41 4.43 -6.85
C ARG A 487 32.01 5.89 -6.66
N ILE A 488 30.89 6.30 -7.25
CA ILE A 488 30.34 7.66 -7.11
C ILE A 488 29.95 7.94 -5.64
N LYS A 489 29.33 6.97 -4.96
CA LYS A 489 28.91 7.09 -3.55
C LYS A 489 30.10 7.18 -2.60
N LEU A 490 31.17 6.49 -2.88
CA LEU A 490 32.38 6.43 -2.04
C LEU A 490 33.33 7.62 -2.21
N GLY A 491 33.26 8.37 -3.31
CA GLY A 491 34.10 9.56 -3.57
C GLY A 491 35.56 9.22 -3.86
N GLU A 492 36.47 10.17 -3.68
CA GLU A 492 37.88 10.12 -4.15
C GLU A 492 38.74 9.00 -3.54
N ASN A 493 38.34 8.40 -2.44
CA ASN A 493 39.16 7.42 -1.70
C ASN A 493 39.02 5.96 -2.15
N ALA A 494 38.45 5.71 -3.33
CA ALA A 494 38.14 4.35 -3.80
C ALA A 494 39.02 3.92 -5.01
N HIS A 495 40.34 4.16 -4.96
CA HIS A 495 41.26 3.85 -6.08
C HIS A 495 41.23 2.37 -6.48
N ASN A 496 41.10 1.43 -5.56
CA ASN A 496 41.05 0.00 -5.87
C ASN A 496 39.77 -0.40 -6.62
N LEU A 497 38.69 0.38 -6.45
CA LEU A 497 37.45 0.16 -7.22
C LEU A 497 37.60 0.59 -8.69
N ASP A 498 38.51 1.52 -8.98
CA ASP A 498 38.79 1.96 -10.35
C ASP A 498 39.45 0.83 -11.15
N GLU A 499 40.38 0.05 -10.54
CA GLU A 499 40.96 -1.14 -11.18
C GLU A 499 39.93 -2.24 -11.43
N GLU A 500 39.02 -2.45 -10.47
CA GLU A 500 37.94 -3.45 -10.62
C GLU A 500 36.93 -3.01 -11.70
N ILE A 501 36.64 -1.73 -11.80
CA ILE A 501 35.81 -1.17 -12.89
C ILE A 501 36.45 -1.42 -14.25
N GLU A 502 37.77 -1.22 -14.39
CA GLU A 502 38.45 -1.49 -15.66
C GLU A 502 38.44 -2.98 -16.00
N LYS A 503 38.71 -3.89 -15.05
CA LYS A 503 38.59 -5.35 -15.27
C LYS A 503 37.17 -5.75 -15.69
N LEU A 504 36.16 -5.23 -15.03
CA LEU A 504 34.74 -5.49 -15.39
C LEU A 504 34.43 -4.96 -16.79
N LYS A 505 34.98 -3.81 -17.17
CA LYS A 505 34.83 -3.23 -18.49
C LYS A 505 35.50 -4.07 -19.56
N GLU A 506 36.75 -4.53 -19.36
CA GLU A 506 37.45 -5.43 -20.25
C GLU A 506 36.69 -6.76 -20.43
N LYS A 507 36.22 -7.34 -19.33
CA LYS A 507 35.38 -8.54 -19.35
C LYS A 507 34.12 -8.34 -20.18
N ARG A 508 33.38 -7.21 -19.95
CA ARG A 508 32.18 -6.87 -20.71
C ARG A 508 32.48 -6.71 -22.20
N ASP A 509 33.56 -6.00 -22.53
CA ASP A 509 33.93 -5.68 -23.91
C ASP A 509 34.45 -6.93 -24.69
N SER A 510 34.92 -7.94 -23.98
CA SER A 510 35.27 -9.24 -24.56
C SER A 510 34.07 -10.10 -24.95
N LEU A 511 32.87 -9.79 -24.41
CA LEU A 511 31.64 -10.54 -24.69
C LEU A 511 30.92 -9.99 -25.92
N ARG A 512 30.42 -10.90 -26.76
CA ARG A 512 29.64 -10.54 -27.95
C ARG A 512 28.40 -9.74 -27.57
N GLU A 513 28.11 -8.72 -28.34
CA GLU A 513 26.86 -7.96 -28.26
C GLU A 513 25.80 -8.59 -29.15
N VAL A 514 24.74 -9.13 -28.55
CA VAL A 514 23.59 -9.69 -29.25
C VAL A 514 22.57 -8.61 -29.50
N GLN A 515 22.17 -8.41 -30.74
CA GLN A 515 21.22 -7.40 -31.15
C GLN A 515 19.77 -7.92 -31.05
N ASN A 516 18.83 -7.00 -30.78
CA ASN A 516 17.40 -7.32 -30.71
C ASN A 516 16.91 -8.09 -31.94
N ASP A 517 17.28 -7.61 -33.12
CA ASP A 517 16.81 -8.16 -34.40
C ASP A 517 17.30 -9.58 -34.65
N GLU A 518 18.45 -9.96 -34.11
CA GLU A 518 18.97 -11.33 -34.22
C GLU A 518 18.04 -12.35 -33.53
N VAL A 519 17.50 -11.96 -32.39
CA VAL A 519 16.60 -12.80 -31.60
C VAL A 519 15.18 -12.77 -32.15
N ILE A 520 14.65 -11.57 -32.44
CA ILE A 520 13.27 -11.39 -32.87
C ILE A 520 13.02 -11.98 -34.26
N SER A 521 14.02 -11.92 -35.15
CA SER A 521 13.93 -12.50 -36.52
C SER A 521 13.75 -14.01 -36.53
N LEU A 522 14.09 -14.70 -35.45
CA LEU A 522 13.84 -16.15 -35.31
C LEU A 522 12.34 -16.50 -35.24
N PHE A 523 11.48 -15.54 -34.96
CA PHE A 523 10.08 -15.79 -34.67
C PHE A 523 9.15 -15.28 -35.78
N GLU A 524 8.23 -16.17 -36.18
CA GLU A 524 6.99 -15.79 -36.84
C GLU A 524 5.95 -15.44 -35.79
N PRO A 525 5.41 -14.22 -35.78
CA PRO A 525 4.45 -13.83 -34.75
C PRO A 525 3.10 -14.53 -34.95
N ALA A 526 2.51 -15.00 -33.86
CA ALA A 526 1.24 -15.72 -33.90
C ALA A 526 0.11 -14.89 -34.52
N SER A 527 0.11 -13.57 -34.34
CA SER A 527 -0.91 -12.65 -34.88
C SER A 527 -0.98 -12.60 -36.40
N SER A 528 0.12 -12.90 -37.11
CA SER A 528 0.18 -12.92 -38.59
C SER A 528 0.21 -14.33 -39.16
N SER A 529 0.25 -15.37 -38.34
CA SER A 529 0.36 -16.76 -38.78
C SER A 529 -0.99 -17.47 -38.69
N ASN A 530 -1.54 -17.83 -39.84
CA ASN A 530 -2.77 -18.61 -39.87
C ASN A 530 -2.70 -19.92 -39.07
N ARG A 531 -1.55 -20.54 -38.99
CA ARG A 531 -1.31 -21.78 -38.29
C ARG A 531 -1.41 -21.59 -36.76
N TYR A 532 -0.81 -20.55 -36.20
CA TYR A 532 -0.96 -20.23 -34.78
C TYR A 532 -2.36 -19.75 -34.41
N LEU A 533 -2.99 -18.90 -35.24
CA LEU A 533 -4.35 -18.43 -35.01
C LEU A 533 -5.40 -19.55 -35.13
N SER A 534 -5.23 -20.48 -36.12
CA SER A 534 -6.14 -21.64 -36.21
C SER A 534 -5.98 -22.58 -35.02
N TYR A 535 -4.76 -22.81 -34.55
CA TYR A 535 -4.54 -23.60 -33.33
C TYR A 535 -5.21 -22.93 -32.11
N LEU A 536 -4.98 -21.63 -31.89
CA LEU A 536 -5.66 -20.89 -30.81
C LEU A 536 -7.16 -21.01 -30.88
N TYR A 537 -7.74 -20.87 -32.08
CA TYR A 537 -9.19 -20.94 -32.25
C TYR A 537 -9.74 -22.36 -31.98
N PHE A 538 -9.19 -23.38 -32.60
CA PHE A 538 -9.73 -24.75 -32.48
C PHE A 538 -9.39 -25.38 -31.12
N SER A 539 -8.22 -25.10 -30.53
CA SER A 539 -7.87 -25.56 -29.18
C SER A 539 -8.73 -24.90 -28.10
N SER A 540 -9.09 -23.63 -28.28
CA SER A 540 -10.04 -22.94 -27.40
C SER A 540 -11.42 -23.61 -27.45
N ILE A 541 -11.91 -23.84 -28.64
CA ILE A 541 -13.21 -24.56 -28.86
C ILE A 541 -13.16 -25.97 -28.27
N GLN A 542 -12.08 -26.71 -28.47
CA GLN A 542 -11.92 -28.05 -27.92
C GLN A 542 -12.01 -28.03 -26.38
N LYS A 543 -11.36 -27.06 -25.73
CA LYS A 543 -11.43 -26.90 -24.28
C LYS A 543 -12.82 -26.51 -23.79
N LEU A 544 -13.49 -25.56 -24.46
CA LEU A 544 -14.85 -25.14 -24.09
C LEU A 544 -15.89 -26.25 -24.31
N ASN A 545 -15.74 -27.10 -25.34
CA ASN A 545 -16.60 -28.22 -25.56
C ASN A 545 -16.56 -29.30 -24.45
N LEU A 546 -15.51 -29.31 -23.60
CA LEU A 546 -15.48 -30.15 -22.41
C LEU A 546 -16.63 -29.86 -21.45
N LEU A 547 -17.16 -28.61 -21.42
CA LEU A 547 -18.31 -28.24 -20.59
C LEU A 547 -19.57 -29.09 -20.89
N LYS A 548 -19.65 -29.68 -22.05
CA LYS A 548 -20.78 -30.54 -22.47
C LYS A 548 -20.65 -31.97 -21.97
N GLU A 549 -19.50 -32.34 -21.39
CA GLU A 549 -19.30 -33.69 -20.86
C GLU A 549 -20.08 -33.86 -19.54
N PRO A 550 -20.61 -35.06 -19.24
CA PRO A 550 -21.39 -35.29 -18.01
C PRO A 550 -20.73 -34.90 -16.72
N ARG A 551 -19.39 -34.99 -16.65
CA ARG A 551 -18.61 -34.61 -15.47
C ARG A 551 -18.68 -33.11 -15.13
N PHE A 552 -19.06 -32.25 -16.08
CA PHE A 552 -19.25 -30.81 -15.89
C PHE A 552 -20.69 -30.41 -15.62
N SER A 553 -21.63 -31.36 -15.69
CA SER A 553 -23.05 -31.08 -15.44
C SER A 553 -23.33 -30.38 -14.12
N PRO A 554 -22.68 -30.72 -12.99
CA PRO A 554 -22.87 -29.99 -11.74
C PRO A 554 -22.48 -28.51 -11.85
N LEU A 555 -21.36 -28.21 -12.53
CA LEU A 555 -20.90 -26.83 -12.74
C LEU A 555 -21.91 -26.05 -13.61
N VAL A 556 -22.34 -26.65 -14.72
CA VAL A 556 -23.30 -26.03 -15.65
C VAL A 556 -24.62 -25.75 -14.92
N SER A 557 -25.14 -26.73 -14.15
CA SER A 557 -26.37 -26.55 -13.37
C SER A 557 -26.28 -25.41 -12.37
N ILE A 558 -25.11 -25.22 -11.73
CA ILE A 558 -24.87 -24.07 -10.84
C ILE A 558 -24.89 -22.76 -11.63
N CYS A 559 -24.25 -22.72 -12.80
CA CYS A 559 -24.21 -21.52 -13.63
C CYS A 559 -25.58 -21.18 -14.25
N ASP A 560 -26.49 -22.15 -14.34
CA ASP A 560 -27.88 -21.97 -14.86
C ASP A 560 -28.84 -21.41 -13.80
N ILE A 561 -28.45 -21.30 -12.54
CA ILE A 561 -29.24 -20.65 -11.49
C ILE A 561 -29.44 -19.17 -11.86
N ASP A 562 -30.72 -18.73 -11.92
CA ASP A 562 -31.03 -17.34 -12.30
C ASP A 562 -30.71 -16.35 -11.21
N ASP A 563 -30.94 -16.69 -9.94
CA ASP A 563 -30.59 -15.82 -8.80
C ASP A 563 -29.08 -15.67 -8.68
N GLU A 564 -28.59 -14.42 -8.86
CA GLU A 564 -27.16 -14.12 -8.90
C GLU A 564 -26.46 -14.49 -7.59
N ASP A 565 -27.07 -14.16 -6.47
CA ASP A 565 -26.46 -14.39 -5.17
C ASP A 565 -26.30 -15.88 -4.87
N THR A 566 -27.35 -16.66 -5.10
CA THR A 566 -27.34 -18.12 -4.95
C THR A 566 -26.33 -18.76 -5.90
N ARG A 567 -26.32 -18.33 -7.16
CA ARG A 567 -25.37 -18.82 -8.17
C ARG A 567 -23.91 -18.61 -7.75
N VAL A 568 -23.59 -17.43 -7.29
CA VAL A 568 -22.24 -17.09 -6.83
C VAL A 568 -21.86 -17.88 -5.58
N GLU A 569 -22.78 -18.03 -4.62
CA GLU A 569 -22.54 -18.82 -3.41
C GLU A 569 -22.27 -20.28 -3.72
N GLU A 570 -23.14 -20.92 -4.54
CA GLU A 570 -22.97 -22.32 -4.91
C GLU A 570 -21.74 -22.54 -5.78
N PHE A 571 -21.39 -21.61 -6.66
CA PHE A 571 -20.15 -21.67 -7.43
C PHE A 571 -18.91 -21.60 -6.51
N ASN A 572 -18.89 -20.69 -5.52
CA ASN A 572 -17.78 -20.59 -4.58
C ASN A 572 -17.64 -21.87 -3.73
N LYS A 573 -18.74 -22.46 -3.29
CA LYS A 573 -18.73 -23.76 -2.60
C LYS A 573 -18.15 -24.86 -3.48
N TRP A 574 -18.61 -24.92 -4.73
CA TRP A 574 -18.13 -25.89 -5.72
C TRP A 574 -16.62 -25.71 -5.98
N LEU A 575 -16.18 -24.48 -6.16
CA LEU A 575 -14.79 -24.12 -6.45
C LEU A 575 -13.84 -24.41 -5.29
N SER A 576 -14.34 -24.43 -4.05
CA SER A 576 -13.53 -24.71 -2.86
C SER A 576 -13.03 -26.17 -2.77
N ILE A 577 -13.55 -27.06 -3.62
CA ILE A 577 -13.20 -28.49 -3.70
C ILE A 577 -12.07 -28.67 -4.72
N ASP A 578 -10.99 -29.31 -4.33
CA ASP A 578 -9.78 -29.48 -5.17
C ASP A 578 -10.04 -30.24 -6.49
N GLU A 579 -10.88 -31.28 -6.46
CA GLU A 579 -11.25 -32.03 -7.66
C GLU A 579 -12.00 -31.17 -8.66
N ASN A 580 -12.87 -30.30 -8.17
CA ASN A 580 -13.63 -29.37 -9.00
C ASN A 580 -12.73 -28.28 -9.61
N LEU A 581 -11.76 -27.77 -8.83
CA LEU A 581 -10.78 -26.85 -9.36
C LEU A 581 -9.93 -27.49 -10.45
N LYS A 582 -9.50 -28.75 -10.27
CA LYS A 582 -8.80 -29.51 -11.30
C LYS A 582 -9.63 -29.69 -12.57
N LEU A 583 -10.94 -29.94 -12.43
CA LEU A 583 -11.86 -30.00 -13.58
C LEU A 583 -11.96 -28.64 -14.28
N LEU A 584 -12.13 -27.58 -13.51
CA LEU A 584 -12.22 -26.21 -14.06
C LEU A 584 -10.97 -25.83 -14.86
N MET A 585 -9.79 -26.16 -14.37
CA MET A 585 -8.51 -25.88 -15.03
C MET A 585 -8.35 -26.64 -16.36
N LYS A 586 -9.04 -27.75 -16.58
CA LYS A 586 -9.03 -28.46 -17.90
C LYS A 586 -9.71 -27.64 -18.97
N VAL A 587 -10.77 -26.92 -18.62
CA VAL A 587 -11.50 -26.03 -19.53
C VAL A 587 -10.83 -24.66 -19.61
N PHE A 588 -10.56 -24.07 -18.45
CA PHE A 588 -10.00 -22.74 -18.30
C PHE A 588 -8.60 -22.81 -17.67
N PRO A 589 -7.57 -23.07 -18.47
CA PRO A 589 -6.21 -23.25 -17.95
C PRO A 589 -5.61 -21.96 -17.39
N ILE A 590 -6.17 -20.80 -17.69
CA ILE A 590 -5.70 -19.50 -17.21
C ILE A 590 -6.77 -18.90 -16.30
N ILE A 591 -6.41 -18.73 -15.02
CA ILE A 591 -7.27 -18.13 -14.01
C ILE A 591 -6.63 -16.83 -13.53
N PHE A 592 -7.43 -15.77 -13.58
CA PHE A 592 -7.07 -14.44 -13.09
C PHE A 592 -7.78 -14.14 -11.78
N THR A 593 -7.04 -13.67 -10.78
CA THR A 593 -7.59 -13.34 -9.46
C THR A 593 -6.77 -12.26 -8.75
N THR A 594 -7.17 -11.87 -7.54
CA THR A 594 -6.30 -11.10 -6.64
C THR A 594 -5.63 -12.05 -5.65
N ASN A 595 -4.51 -11.62 -5.03
CA ASN A 595 -3.81 -12.44 -4.03
C ASN A 595 -4.77 -12.90 -2.93
N SER A 596 -5.59 -12.01 -2.39
CA SER A 596 -6.58 -12.33 -1.36
C SER A 596 -7.62 -13.34 -1.83
N SER A 597 -8.12 -13.21 -3.06
CA SER A 597 -9.15 -14.09 -3.61
C SER A 597 -8.61 -15.47 -4.03
N ALA A 598 -7.30 -15.63 -4.14
CA ALA A 598 -6.67 -16.93 -4.37
C ALA A 598 -6.99 -17.93 -3.25
N SER A 599 -7.34 -17.46 -2.04
CA SER A 599 -7.80 -18.30 -0.93
C SER A 599 -9.05 -19.14 -1.27
N ARG A 600 -9.85 -18.72 -2.25
CA ARG A 600 -11.08 -19.42 -2.69
C ARG A 600 -10.83 -20.54 -3.71
N LEU A 601 -9.60 -20.66 -4.24
CA LEU A 601 -9.23 -21.66 -5.24
C LEU A 601 -8.83 -22.96 -4.55
N GLY A 602 -9.79 -23.85 -4.35
CA GLY A 602 -9.58 -25.12 -3.66
C GLY A 602 -9.06 -24.97 -2.25
N THR A 603 -8.53 -26.08 -1.73
CA THR A 603 -7.93 -26.09 -0.39
C THR A 603 -6.54 -25.47 -0.32
N GLY A 604 -5.84 -25.32 -1.46
CA GLY A 604 -4.44 -24.95 -1.56
C GLY A 604 -3.51 -26.10 -1.92
N ASN A 605 -4.03 -27.34 -1.99
CA ASN A 605 -3.27 -28.52 -2.40
C ASN A 605 -3.14 -28.66 -3.92
N VAL A 606 -4.04 -28.01 -4.66
CA VAL A 606 -3.95 -27.98 -6.14
C VAL A 606 -2.97 -26.92 -6.55
N MET A 607 -1.96 -27.28 -7.34
CA MET A 607 -0.96 -26.38 -7.84
C MET A 607 -1.16 -26.10 -9.32
N PHE A 608 -0.97 -24.85 -9.71
CA PHE A 608 -0.85 -24.42 -11.08
C PHE A 608 0.58 -24.62 -11.56
N ASP A 609 0.76 -24.98 -12.85
CA ASP A 609 2.10 -25.13 -13.43
C ASP A 609 2.93 -23.85 -13.35
N LEU A 610 2.26 -22.69 -13.44
CA LEU A 610 2.89 -21.38 -13.34
C LEU A 610 1.96 -20.41 -12.58
N ALA A 611 2.46 -19.75 -11.54
CA ALA A 611 1.83 -18.56 -10.99
C ALA A 611 2.58 -17.32 -11.46
N ILE A 612 1.83 -16.31 -11.88
CA ILE A 612 2.33 -14.98 -12.25
C ILE A 612 1.76 -13.99 -11.27
N MET A 613 2.64 -13.27 -10.58
CA MET A 613 2.24 -12.18 -9.70
C MET A 613 2.72 -10.86 -10.29
N ASP A 614 1.78 -10.06 -10.80
CA ASP A 614 2.06 -8.74 -11.36
C ASP A 614 1.99 -7.66 -10.27
N GLU A 615 2.73 -6.58 -10.47
CA GLU A 615 2.93 -5.51 -9.48
C GLU A 615 3.36 -6.06 -8.11
N ALA A 616 4.24 -7.06 -8.10
CA ALA A 616 4.70 -7.74 -6.89
C ALA A 616 5.45 -6.81 -5.90
N GLY A 617 5.90 -5.62 -6.35
CA GLY A 617 6.41 -4.54 -5.50
C GLY A 617 5.36 -3.99 -4.53
N GLN A 618 4.06 -4.20 -4.81
CA GLN A 618 2.95 -3.73 -3.99
C GLN A 618 2.22 -4.85 -3.26
N CYS A 619 2.66 -6.09 -3.46
CA CYS A 619 2.06 -7.23 -2.79
C CYS A 619 2.69 -7.42 -1.42
N ASP A 620 1.87 -7.46 -0.37
CA ASP A 620 2.31 -7.79 0.97
C ASP A 620 2.77 -9.24 1.06
N ILE A 621 3.65 -9.51 2.02
CA ILE A 621 4.29 -10.82 2.18
C ILE A 621 3.26 -11.90 2.57
N ALA A 622 2.35 -11.57 3.49
CA ALA A 622 1.43 -12.54 4.07
C ALA A 622 0.40 -13.07 3.07
N LYS A 623 -0.33 -12.16 2.38
CA LYS A 623 -1.34 -12.57 1.38
C LYS A 623 -0.72 -13.21 0.14
N SER A 624 0.56 -12.92 -0.13
CA SER A 624 1.29 -13.56 -1.22
C SER A 624 1.49 -15.06 -0.99
N LEU A 625 1.52 -15.54 0.27
CA LEU A 625 1.57 -16.97 0.59
C LEU A 625 0.39 -17.75 0.00
N LEU A 626 -0.79 -17.11 -0.12
CA LEU A 626 -1.97 -17.71 -0.74
C LEU A 626 -1.76 -18.11 -2.21
N VAL A 627 -0.88 -17.39 -2.91
CA VAL A 627 -0.50 -17.69 -4.30
C VAL A 627 0.68 -18.66 -4.33
N LEU A 628 1.71 -18.42 -3.50
CA LEU A 628 2.91 -19.26 -3.45
C LEU A 628 2.61 -20.71 -3.16
N VAL A 629 1.67 -21.00 -2.26
CA VAL A 629 1.26 -22.37 -1.91
C VAL A 629 0.61 -23.12 -3.08
N ARG A 630 0.11 -22.40 -4.11
CA ARG A 630 -0.59 -22.93 -5.26
C ARG A 630 0.24 -23.00 -6.54
N ALA A 631 1.55 -22.81 -6.45
CA ALA A 631 2.42 -22.67 -7.61
C ALA A 631 3.51 -23.75 -7.69
N GLU A 632 3.64 -24.44 -8.84
CA GLU A 632 4.79 -25.27 -9.19
C GLU A 632 5.98 -24.43 -9.64
N SER A 633 5.70 -23.37 -10.40
CA SER A 633 6.66 -22.38 -10.84
C SER A 633 6.12 -20.99 -10.60
N LEU A 634 6.99 -20.00 -10.42
CA LEU A 634 6.63 -18.65 -10.05
C LEU A 634 7.35 -17.62 -10.92
N LEU A 635 6.58 -16.66 -11.44
CA LEU A 635 7.07 -15.45 -12.06
C LEU A 635 6.60 -14.25 -11.25
N LEU A 636 7.53 -13.59 -10.55
CA LEU A 636 7.27 -12.33 -9.87
C LEU A 636 7.68 -11.15 -10.75
N VAL A 637 6.72 -10.28 -11.07
CA VAL A 637 6.96 -9.07 -11.86
C VAL A 637 6.59 -7.85 -11.04
N GLY A 638 7.53 -6.96 -10.83
CA GLY A 638 7.31 -5.77 -10.02
C GLY A 638 8.45 -4.78 -10.17
N ASP A 639 8.40 -3.74 -9.38
CA ASP A 639 9.48 -2.76 -9.31
C ASP A 639 9.66 -2.31 -7.86
N LYS A 640 10.83 -2.57 -7.30
CA LYS A 640 11.16 -2.19 -5.92
C LYS A 640 11.25 -0.68 -5.70
N ASP A 641 11.45 0.08 -6.78
CA ASP A 641 11.59 1.53 -6.78
C ASP A 641 10.27 2.26 -7.14
N GLN A 642 9.15 1.51 -7.12
CA GLN A 642 7.78 2.04 -7.19
C GLN A 642 7.07 1.84 -5.85
N LEU A 643 5.74 2.14 -5.82
CA LEU A 643 4.94 2.08 -4.59
C LEU A 643 5.06 0.72 -3.90
N GLN A 644 5.26 0.78 -2.59
CA GLN A 644 5.29 -0.36 -1.69
C GLN A 644 3.87 -0.81 -1.31
N PRO A 645 3.70 -1.98 -0.69
CA PRO A 645 2.42 -2.38 -0.12
C PRO A 645 1.87 -1.31 0.82
N VAL A 646 0.57 -1.06 0.74
CA VAL A 646 -0.09 -0.18 1.72
C VAL A 646 -0.37 -1.00 2.96
N ILE A 647 0.43 -0.80 4.00
CA ILE A 647 0.30 -1.45 5.29
C ILE A 647 -0.26 -0.43 6.29
N VAL A 648 -1.30 -0.81 7.00
CA VAL A 648 -1.99 0.04 7.97
C VAL A 648 -1.43 -0.14 9.37
N MET A 649 -0.87 -1.32 9.65
CA MET A 649 -0.24 -1.63 10.93
C MET A 649 0.90 -0.64 11.24
N ASP A 650 0.94 -0.17 12.49
CA ASP A 650 1.99 0.72 12.97
C ASP A 650 3.38 0.05 12.86
N PRO A 651 4.39 0.73 12.27
CA PRO A 651 5.74 0.19 12.13
C PRO A 651 6.38 -0.24 13.46
N ASN A 652 6.06 0.43 14.57
CA ASN A 652 6.62 0.05 15.86
C ASN A 652 5.96 -1.24 16.40
N VAL A 653 4.66 -1.46 16.15
CA VAL A 653 4.01 -2.76 16.45
C VAL A 653 4.69 -3.86 15.65
N ASN A 654 4.99 -3.60 14.39
CA ASN A 654 5.76 -4.50 13.56
C ASN A 654 7.14 -4.80 14.14
N ASP A 655 7.89 -3.76 14.57
CA ASP A 655 9.21 -3.92 15.17
C ASP A 655 9.15 -4.75 16.47
N TYR A 656 8.10 -4.58 17.27
CA TYR A 656 7.80 -5.45 18.43
C TYR A 656 7.56 -6.89 18.01
N LEU A 657 6.70 -7.15 17.03
CA LEU A 657 6.43 -8.50 16.53
C LEU A 657 7.69 -9.16 15.96
N MET A 658 8.46 -8.43 15.17
CA MET A 658 9.74 -8.92 14.66
C MET A 658 10.69 -9.30 15.79
N SER A 659 10.71 -8.53 16.87
CA SER A 659 11.48 -8.84 18.08
C SER A 659 10.95 -10.07 18.81
N LYS A 660 9.62 -10.16 18.99
CA LYS A 660 8.93 -11.28 19.67
C LYS A 660 9.21 -12.62 18.98
N TYR A 661 9.09 -12.65 17.64
CA TYR A 661 9.29 -13.85 16.83
C TYR A 661 10.71 -14.05 16.32
N HIS A 662 11.63 -13.15 16.64
CA HIS A 662 13.03 -13.17 16.18
C HIS A 662 13.19 -13.13 14.64
N ILE A 663 12.44 -12.29 13.99
CA ILE A 663 12.36 -12.20 12.53
C ILE A 663 13.50 -11.36 11.96
N SER A 664 14.13 -11.86 10.90
CA SER A 664 15.11 -11.12 10.10
C SER A 664 14.46 -9.97 9.34
N SER A 665 15.16 -8.86 9.16
CA SER A 665 14.71 -7.66 8.44
C SER A 665 14.23 -7.91 7.00
N ARG A 666 14.63 -9.05 6.38
CA ARG A 666 14.15 -9.44 5.04
C ARG A 666 12.66 -9.76 4.99
N TYR A 667 12.06 -10.19 6.13
CA TYR A 667 10.65 -10.52 6.25
C TYR A 667 9.85 -9.40 6.93
N ASP A 668 10.39 -8.18 6.98
CA ASP A 668 9.71 -7.01 7.55
C ASP A 668 8.41 -6.71 6.81
N TYR A 669 7.29 -7.04 7.45
CA TYR A 669 5.95 -6.91 6.86
C TYR A 669 5.59 -5.49 6.48
N CYS A 670 6.02 -4.51 7.27
CA CYS A 670 5.72 -3.09 7.02
C CYS A 670 6.60 -2.45 5.95
N ARG A 671 7.85 -2.93 5.78
CA ARG A 671 8.85 -2.23 4.96
C ARG A 671 9.27 -2.99 3.71
N LYS A 672 8.78 -4.24 3.53
CA LYS A 672 9.15 -5.09 2.40
C LYS A 672 7.94 -5.58 1.63
N SER A 673 8.09 -5.64 0.33
CA SER A 673 7.15 -6.34 -0.54
C SER A 673 7.61 -7.77 -0.79
N ILE A 674 6.71 -8.62 -1.30
CA ILE A 674 7.05 -10.02 -1.58
C ILE A 674 8.24 -10.16 -2.55
N ILE A 675 8.34 -9.32 -3.57
CA ILE A 675 9.44 -9.41 -4.54
C ILE A 675 10.78 -9.06 -3.88
N VAL A 676 10.81 -8.06 -3.01
CA VAL A 676 12.03 -7.68 -2.27
C VAL A 676 12.43 -8.79 -1.31
N THR A 677 11.47 -9.28 -0.51
CA THR A 677 11.68 -10.38 0.43
C THR A 677 12.24 -11.61 -0.25
N MET A 678 11.62 -12.04 -1.35
CA MET A 678 12.08 -13.23 -2.06
C MET A 678 13.42 -13.04 -2.78
N GLN A 679 13.67 -11.86 -3.34
CA GLN A 679 14.98 -11.55 -3.94
C GLN A 679 16.14 -11.50 -2.93
N GLU A 680 15.86 -11.12 -1.68
CA GLU A 680 16.83 -11.14 -0.58
C GLU A 680 17.00 -12.55 0.01
N ALA A 681 15.97 -13.38 -0.03
CA ALA A 681 16.01 -14.76 0.45
C ALA A 681 16.65 -15.72 -0.57
N ASP A 682 16.35 -15.53 -1.84
CA ASP A 682 16.77 -16.41 -2.95
C ASP A 682 17.92 -15.79 -3.73
N ASN A 683 19.10 -16.38 -3.59
CA ASN A 683 20.31 -15.93 -4.29
C ASN A 683 20.58 -16.74 -5.58
N ILE A 684 19.72 -17.70 -5.95
CA ILE A 684 19.96 -18.65 -7.04
C ILE A 684 19.12 -18.33 -8.27
N SER A 685 17.86 -17.93 -8.07
CA SER A 685 16.94 -17.69 -9.18
C SER A 685 17.29 -16.42 -9.95
N LYS A 686 16.94 -16.43 -11.24
CA LYS A 686 17.27 -15.32 -12.14
C LYS A 686 16.52 -14.04 -11.77
N LYS A 687 17.26 -12.93 -11.75
CA LYS A 687 16.75 -11.57 -11.55
C LYS A 687 16.98 -10.80 -12.85
N ILE A 688 15.91 -10.41 -13.53
CA ILE A 688 15.98 -9.79 -14.86
C ILE A 688 15.43 -8.37 -14.77
N LEU A 689 16.25 -7.40 -15.16
CA LEU A 689 15.82 -6.02 -15.34
C LEU A 689 15.32 -5.82 -16.78
N LEU A 690 14.09 -5.30 -16.95
CA LEU A 690 13.62 -4.80 -18.24
C LEU A 690 14.22 -3.43 -18.48
N SER A 691 15.22 -3.33 -19.33
CA SER A 691 16.02 -2.11 -19.50
C SER A 691 15.49 -1.16 -20.59
N TYR A 692 14.66 -1.63 -21.53
CA TYR A 692 14.18 -0.80 -22.65
C TYR A 692 12.99 0.04 -22.23
N HIS A 693 13.13 1.37 -22.27
CA HIS A 693 12.07 2.30 -21.88
C HIS A 693 11.37 2.90 -23.11
N TYR A 694 10.02 2.85 -23.13
CA TYR A 694 9.20 3.28 -24.27
C TYR A 694 8.18 4.38 -23.96
N ARG A 695 7.91 4.69 -22.70
CA ARG A 695 6.78 5.53 -22.29
C ARG A 695 7.10 7.01 -22.29
N CYS A 696 8.10 7.41 -21.54
CA CYS A 696 8.42 8.81 -21.28
C CYS A 696 9.41 9.37 -22.28
N GLY A 697 9.39 10.69 -22.48
CA GLY A 697 10.47 11.37 -23.20
C GLY A 697 11.81 11.26 -22.46
N ARG A 698 12.90 11.26 -23.23
CA ARG A 698 14.28 11.02 -22.75
C ARG A 698 14.64 11.89 -21.54
N LYS A 699 14.39 13.21 -21.60
CA LYS A 699 14.70 14.14 -20.52
C LYS A 699 13.97 13.79 -19.23
N ILE A 700 12.71 13.35 -19.32
CA ILE A 700 11.89 13.02 -18.16
C ILE A 700 12.41 11.76 -17.49
N VAL A 701 12.59 10.68 -18.27
CA VAL A 701 13.00 9.39 -17.71
C VAL A 701 14.47 9.36 -17.29
N SER A 702 15.32 10.24 -17.82
CA SER A 702 16.72 10.35 -17.40
C SER A 702 16.87 10.67 -15.92
N PHE A 703 15.95 11.42 -15.34
CA PHE A 703 15.89 11.61 -13.89
C PHE A 703 15.72 10.29 -13.16
N SER A 704 14.67 9.54 -13.48
CA SER A 704 14.40 8.24 -12.86
C SER A 704 15.53 7.23 -13.11
N ASN A 705 16.10 7.22 -14.32
CA ASN A 705 17.22 6.37 -14.65
C ASN A 705 18.47 6.66 -13.79
N GLN A 706 18.73 7.95 -13.50
CA GLN A 706 19.87 8.36 -12.68
C GLN A 706 19.69 8.06 -11.19
N TYR A 707 18.51 8.27 -10.63
CA TYR A 707 18.30 8.26 -9.17
C TYR A 707 17.67 6.97 -8.64
N PHE A 708 17.10 6.11 -9.50
CA PHE A 708 16.42 4.88 -9.12
C PHE A 708 16.93 3.62 -9.83
N TYR A 709 17.45 3.74 -11.07
CA TYR A 709 17.81 2.58 -11.88
C TYR A 709 19.29 2.52 -12.26
N ASP A 710 20.16 3.16 -11.50
CA ASP A 710 21.63 3.17 -11.64
C ASP A 710 22.12 3.35 -13.10
N ARG A 711 21.33 4.11 -13.91
CA ARG A 711 21.57 4.36 -15.35
C ARG A 711 21.51 3.11 -16.23
N CYS A 712 20.85 2.04 -15.76
CA CYS A 712 20.72 0.79 -16.50
C CYS A 712 19.63 0.81 -17.57
N LEU A 713 18.77 1.84 -17.63
CA LEU A 713 17.72 1.93 -18.64
C LEU A 713 18.31 2.39 -19.99
N LYS A 714 17.89 1.73 -21.07
CA LYS A 714 18.22 2.07 -22.46
C LYS A 714 17.21 3.11 -22.95
N LEU A 715 17.67 4.34 -23.13
CA LEU A 715 16.81 5.48 -23.45
C LEU A 715 16.69 5.78 -24.96
N ASP A 716 17.35 4.99 -25.80
CA ASP A 716 17.26 5.16 -27.26
C ASP A 716 15.87 4.88 -27.83
N TYR A 717 15.06 4.16 -27.06
CA TYR A 717 13.66 3.84 -27.36
C TYR A 717 12.65 4.75 -26.65
N ALA A 718 13.13 5.80 -25.97
CA ALA A 718 12.26 6.77 -25.28
C ALA A 718 11.31 7.48 -26.27
N ASN A 719 10.16 7.94 -25.74
CA ASN A 719 9.12 8.61 -26.51
C ASN A 719 9.50 10.08 -26.83
N GLY A 720 10.49 10.25 -27.70
CA GLY A 720 11.07 11.56 -28.04
C GLY A 720 11.89 12.17 -26.90
N GLU A 721 12.20 13.46 -27.00
CA GLU A 721 13.04 14.15 -25.99
C GLU A 721 12.29 14.44 -24.68
N GLY A 722 11.00 14.73 -24.74
CA GLY A 722 10.21 15.16 -23.58
C GLY A 722 10.54 16.58 -23.12
N LYS A 723 9.66 17.17 -22.31
CA LYS A 723 9.79 18.52 -21.78
C LYS A 723 9.60 18.55 -20.27
N ILE A 724 10.44 19.31 -19.57
CA ILE A 724 10.29 19.56 -18.14
C ILE A 724 10.14 21.07 -17.95
N GLU A 725 9.15 21.50 -17.18
CA GLU A 725 8.97 22.87 -16.77
C GLU A 725 8.93 22.98 -15.24
N LEU A 726 9.69 23.90 -14.70
CA LEU A 726 9.67 24.25 -13.28
C LEU A 726 8.99 25.61 -13.11
N LYS A 727 7.82 25.62 -12.53
CA LYS A 727 7.05 26.81 -12.17
C LYS A 727 7.34 27.10 -10.69
N GLN A 728 8.23 28.03 -10.43
CA GLN A 728 8.59 28.41 -9.07
C GLN A 728 7.49 29.28 -8.45
N VAL A 729 6.90 28.78 -7.38
CA VAL A 729 5.84 29.44 -6.62
C VAL A 729 6.33 29.67 -5.21
N LYS A 730 6.07 30.84 -4.63
CA LYS A 730 6.34 31.09 -3.21
C LYS A 730 5.09 30.77 -2.40
N ASN A 731 5.17 29.73 -1.56
CA ASN A 731 4.06 29.27 -0.72
C ASN A 731 4.11 29.96 0.65
N THR A 732 3.23 30.95 0.87
CA THR A 732 3.12 31.71 2.12
C THR A 732 1.85 31.43 2.90
N LYS A 733 0.81 30.94 2.25
CA LYS A 733 -0.51 30.68 2.85
C LYS A 733 -0.78 29.16 2.91
N THR A 734 -0.82 28.65 4.11
CA THR A 734 -1.16 27.25 4.41
C THR A 734 -2.45 27.22 5.25
N PRO A 735 -3.65 27.32 4.62
CA PRO A 735 -4.91 27.39 5.35
C PRO A 735 -5.18 26.13 6.18
N VAL A 736 -4.68 25.00 5.76
CA VAL A 736 -4.75 23.71 6.46
C VAL A 736 -3.40 23.00 6.30
N ARG A 737 -3.07 22.13 7.23
CA ARG A 737 -1.85 21.31 7.15
C ARG A 737 -1.75 20.60 5.80
N ASN A 738 -0.57 20.65 5.19
CA ASN A 738 -0.28 20.01 3.88
C ASN A 738 -1.13 20.57 2.72
N GLN A 739 -1.42 21.87 2.76
CA GLN A 739 -2.00 22.65 1.68
C GLN A 739 -1.12 23.86 1.37
N CYS A 740 -1.00 24.19 0.10
CA CYS A 740 -0.35 25.42 -0.39
C CYS A 740 -1.28 26.10 -1.38
N LEU A 741 -1.88 27.22 -0.95
CA LEU A 741 -2.93 27.89 -1.70
C LEU A 741 -2.39 28.56 -2.98
N GLU A 742 -1.21 29.20 -2.90
CA GLU A 742 -0.58 29.86 -4.04
C GLU A 742 -0.22 28.83 -5.13
N GLU A 743 0.33 27.69 -4.72
CA GLU A 743 0.66 26.59 -5.63
C GLU A 743 -0.59 26.01 -6.28
N ALA A 744 -1.65 25.74 -5.51
CA ALA A 744 -2.91 25.25 -6.03
C ALA A 744 -3.56 26.21 -7.03
N ASN A 745 -3.54 27.52 -6.73
CA ASN A 745 -4.05 28.54 -7.66
C ASN A 745 -3.21 28.63 -8.93
N ALA A 746 -1.89 28.59 -8.82
CA ALA A 746 -0.98 28.62 -9.97
C ALA A 746 -1.24 27.43 -10.90
N VAL A 747 -1.45 26.23 -10.34
CA VAL A 747 -1.84 25.03 -11.10
C VAL A 747 -3.15 25.25 -11.84
N VAL A 748 -4.19 25.71 -11.15
CA VAL A 748 -5.53 25.92 -11.76
C VAL A 748 -5.48 26.99 -12.84
N GLN A 749 -4.77 28.09 -12.60
CA GLN A 749 -4.59 29.14 -13.61
C GLN A 749 -3.81 28.65 -14.84
N TYR A 750 -2.82 27.80 -14.63
CA TYR A 750 -2.10 27.16 -15.74
C TYR A 750 -3.02 26.31 -16.60
N ILE A 751 -3.86 25.47 -15.99
CA ILE A 751 -4.84 24.63 -16.70
C ILE A 751 -5.81 25.52 -17.49
N LYS A 752 -6.37 26.56 -16.83
CA LYS A 752 -7.35 27.46 -17.42
C LYS A 752 -6.80 28.23 -18.61
N ARG A 753 -5.63 28.89 -18.43
CA ARG A 753 -4.99 29.72 -19.47
C ARG A 753 -4.62 28.93 -20.71
N ASN A 754 -4.19 27.70 -20.56
CA ASN A 754 -3.75 26.84 -21.64
C ASN A 754 -4.86 25.94 -22.19
N GLN A 755 -6.09 26.04 -21.69
CA GLN A 755 -7.26 25.20 -22.07
C GLN A 755 -6.92 23.71 -22.12
N LYS A 756 -6.20 23.25 -21.09
CA LYS A 756 -5.66 21.90 -21.02
C LYS A 756 -6.77 20.88 -20.84
N LYS A 757 -6.61 19.73 -21.52
CA LYS A 757 -7.51 18.57 -21.41
C LYS A 757 -6.73 17.29 -21.14
N GLY A 758 -7.34 16.40 -20.36
CA GLY A 758 -6.74 15.11 -20.01
C GLY A 758 -5.47 15.22 -19.16
N VAL A 759 -5.35 16.29 -18.34
CA VAL A 759 -4.19 16.51 -17.48
C VAL A 759 -4.42 15.86 -16.13
N ILE A 760 -3.45 15.09 -15.69
CA ILE A 760 -3.42 14.55 -14.33
C ILE A 760 -2.50 15.43 -13.47
N ILE A 761 -3.06 15.93 -12.37
CA ILE A 761 -2.32 16.71 -11.39
C ILE A 761 -2.01 15.79 -10.22
N ILE A 762 -0.74 15.60 -9.89
CA ILE A 762 -0.29 14.68 -8.85
C ILE A 762 0.20 15.48 -7.65
N THR A 763 -0.22 15.08 -6.47
CA THR A 763 0.25 15.64 -5.20
C THR A 763 0.42 14.52 -4.15
N PRO A 764 1.39 14.65 -3.22
CA PRO A 764 1.54 13.67 -2.13
C PRO A 764 0.38 13.70 -1.12
N PHE A 765 -0.37 14.83 -1.05
CA PHE A 765 -1.27 15.10 0.06
C PHE A 765 -2.75 15.19 -0.37
N VAL A 766 -3.60 14.48 0.37
CA VAL A 766 -5.06 14.51 0.16
C VAL A 766 -5.63 15.94 0.32
N ASN A 767 -5.15 16.71 1.29
CA ASN A 767 -5.62 18.08 1.50
C ASN A 767 -5.33 18.99 0.30
N GLN A 768 -4.15 18.85 -0.32
CA GLN A 768 -3.80 19.59 -1.54
C GLN A 768 -4.64 19.14 -2.74
N GLN A 769 -4.86 17.83 -2.88
CA GLN A 769 -5.75 17.25 -3.89
C GLN A 769 -7.16 17.84 -3.80
N MET A 770 -7.73 17.82 -2.60
CA MET A 770 -9.08 18.36 -2.36
C MET A 770 -9.16 19.85 -2.68
N LEU A 771 -8.13 20.63 -2.30
CA LEU A 771 -8.05 22.05 -2.60
C LEU A 771 -8.03 22.30 -4.10
N ILE A 772 -7.14 21.63 -4.83
CA ILE A 772 -7.01 21.80 -6.28
C ILE A 772 -8.32 21.41 -6.98
N ASN A 773 -8.92 20.27 -6.64
CA ASN A 773 -10.17 19.82 -7.27
C ASN A 773 -11.34 20.80 -6.98
N ARG A 774 -11.40 21.38 -5.78
CA ARG A 774 -12.39 22.44 -5.45
C ARG A 774 -12.18 23.69 -6.29
N LEU A 775 -10.94 24.10 -6.46
CA LEU A 775 -10.60 25.27 -7.27
C LEU A 775 -10.87 25.02 -8.76
N LEU A 776 -10.57 23.84 -9.30
CA LEU A 776 -10.91 23.47 -10.68
C LEU A 776 -12.42 23.57 -10.91
N LYS A 777 -13.22 22.96 -10.01
CA LYS A 777 -14.69 23.03 -10.08
C LYS A 777 -15.21 24.47 -10.01
N ARG A 778 -14.63 25.31 -9.15
CA ARG A 778 -14.99 26.73 -9.05
C ARG A 778 -14.72 27.50 -10.32
N GLU A 779 -13.62 27.18 -11.03
CA GLU A 779 -13.26 27.82 -12.29
C GLU A 779 -13.97 27.20 -13.51
N GLY A 780 -14.94 26.30 -13.29
CA GLY A 780 -15.73 25.66 -14.35
C GLY A 780 -14.96 24.61 -15.16
N ILE A 781 -13.83 24.12 -14.65
CA ILE A 781 -13.03 23.08 -15.31
C ILE A 781 -13.56 21.72 -14.88
N SER A 782 -13.91 20.88 -15.87
CA SER A 782 -14.39 19.52 -15.58
C SER A 782 -13.28 18.62 -15.05
N LEU A 783 -13.62 17.67 -14.20
CA LEU A 783 -12.64 16.69 -13.71
C LEU A 783 -12.23 15.65 -14.79
N GLU A 784 -12.87 15.66 -15.95
CA GLU A 784 -12.45 14.91 -17.14
C GLU A 784 -11.32 15.67 -17.87
N ASP A 785 -11.37 17.00 -17.88
CA ASP A 785 -10.33 17.82 -18.49
C ASP A 785 -9.06 17.90 -17.62
N ALA A 786 -9.22 18.08 -16.30
CA ALA A 786 -8.10 18.10 -15.37
C ALA A 786 -8.54 17.60 -13.98
N LYS A 787 -7.79 16.70 -13.39
CA LYS A 787 -8.07 16.12 -12.07
C LYS A 787 -6.84 16.04 -11.21
N ALA A 788 -6.94 16.55 -9.98
CA ALA A 788 -5.92 16.31 -8.98
C ALA A 788 -6.15 14.95 -8.28
N CYS A 789 -5.06 14.23 -8.14
CA CYS A 789 -5.03 12.88 -7.61
C CYS A 789 -3.86 12.73 -6.64
N THR A 790 -3.99 11.87 -5.63
CA THR A 790 -2.83 11.41 -4.87
C THR A 790 -2.07 10.35 -5.66
N ILE A 791 -0.81 10.13 -5.30
CA ILE A 791 0.06 9.20 -6.02
C ILE A 791 -0.49 7.78 -6.11
N HIS A 792 -1.14 7.29 -5.04
CA HIS A 792 -1.73 5.96 -5.01
C HIS A 792 -2.92 5.81 -5.98
N SER A 793 -3.69 6.88 -6.17
CA SER A 793 -4.86 6.87 -7.06
C SER A 793 -4.51 6.95 -8.56
N VAL A 794 -3.30 7.40 -8.91
CA VAL A 794 -2.83 7.48 -10.32
C VAL A 794 -2.06 6.25 -10.78
N GLN A 795 -2.01 5.23 -9.96
CA GLN A 795 -1.29 4.03 -10.30
C GLN A 795 -1.85 3.35 -11.55
N GLY A 796 -0.95 2.97 -12.47
CA GLY A 796 -1.34 2.44 -13.78
C GLY A 796 -1.96 3.46 -14.75
N ALA A 797 -2.19 4.72 -14.32
CA ALA A 797 -2.55 5.81 -15.22
C ALA A 797 -1.31 6.46 -15.82
N GLU A 798 -1.46 7.04 -16.99
CA GLU A 798 -0.43 7.83 -17.68
C GLU A 798 -1.10 8.92 -18.50
N ALA A 799 -0.40 10.03 -18.68
CA ALA A 799 -0.89 11.13 -19.49
C ALA A 799 0.22 11.76 -20.32
N SER A 800 -0.16 12.39 -21.42
CA SER A 800 0.79 13.15 -22.24
C SER A 800 1.47 14.24 -21.42
N GLU A 801 0.72 14.88 -20.51
CA GLU A 801 1.19 15.91 -19.60
C GLU A 801 0.79 15.60 -18.16
N ILE A 802 1.76 15.68 -17.26
CA ILE A 802 1.58 15.56 -15.81
C ILE A 802 1.96 16.90 -15.16
N VAL A 803 1.14 17.32 -14.22
CA VAL A 803 1.43 18.44 -13.32
C VAL A 803 1.73 17.89 -11.93
N LEU A 804 2.88 18.24 -11.37
CA LEU A 804 3.29 17.83 -10.03
C LEU A 804 3.18 19.01 -9.06
N SER A 805 2.49 18.82 -7.94
CA SER A 805 2.27 19.78 -6.86
C SER A 805 2.72 19.19 -5.53
N PRO A 806 3.99 19.39 -5.11
CA PRO A 806 4.54 18.86 -3.86
C PRO A 806 3.88 19.42 -2.60
N ALA A 807 3.32 20.62 -2.66
CA ALA A 807 2.71 21.35 -1.56
C ALA A 807 3.64 21.55 -0.35
N VAL A 808 4.89 21.90 -0.61
CA VAL A 808 5.89 22.23 0.41
C VAL A 808 6.00 23.74 0.59
N SER A 809 6.04 24.18 1.84
CA SER A 809 6.23 25.58 2.23
C SER A 809 7.24 25.69 3.37
N GLN A 810 7.61 26.92 3.72
CA GLN A 810 8.42 27.17 4.93
C GLN A 810 7.74 26.69 6.24
N HIS A 811 6.39 26.49 6.23
CA HIS A 811 5.61 26.03 7.37
C HIS A 811 5.40 24.50 7.37
N THR A 812 5.89 23.79 6.37
CA THR A 812 5.82 22.33 6.35
C THR A 812 6.65 21.77 7.50
N SER A 813 6.04 20.91 8.32
CA SER A 813 6.74 20.36 9.50
C SER A 813 7.90 19.45 9.07
N LYS A 814 8.95 19.38 9.89
CA LYS A 814 10.09 18.49 9.65
C LYS A 814 9.65 17.03 9.51
N ALA A 815 8.70 16.57 10.34
CA ALA A 815 8.16 15.22 10.27
C ALA A 815 7.46 14.94 8.94
N THR A 816 6.66 15.88 8.43
CA THR A 816 6.01 15.76 7.11
C THR A 816 7.03 15.69 5.99
N TYR A 817 8.05 16.55 6.01
CA TYR A 817 9.09 16.54 4.98
C TYR A 817 9.95 15.27 5.05
N GLN A 818 10.27 14.81 6.26
CA GLN A 818 10.98 13.56 6.47
C GLN A 818 10.19 12.37 5.93
N TRP A 819 8.87 12.34 6.13
CA TRP A 819 8.00 11.35 5.52
C TRP A 819 8.11 11.38 3.98
N MET A 820 8.08 12.57 3.36
CA MET A 820 8.24 12.72 1.90
C MET A 820 9.58 12.17 1.41
N THR A 821 10.66 12.39 2.14
CA THR A 821 12.01 11.92 1.75
C THR A 821 12.22 10.43 1.98
N GLN A 822 11.53 9.84 2.96
CA GLN A 822 11.52 8.39 3.19
C GLN A 822 10.78 7.65 2.09
N HIS A 823 9.72 8.24 1.53
CA HIS A 823 8.92 7.67 0.44
C HIS A 823 9.43 8.16 -0.93
N ARG A 824 10.65 7.78 -1.28
CA ARG A 824 11.32 8.17 -2.52
C ARG A 824 10.54 7.75 -3.77
N GLU A 825 9.90 6.60 -3.72
CA GLU A 825 9.11 6.00 -4.79
C GLU A 825 7.97 6.89 -5.28
N ILE A 826 7.45 7.78 -4.43
CA ILE A 826 6.42 8.76 -4.79
C ILE A 826 6.90 9.64 -5.94
N VAL A 827 8.16 10.11 -5.89
CA VAL A 827 8.75 10.94 -6.93
C VAL A 827 8.94 10.14 -8.22
N ASN A 828 9.46 8.93 -8.11
CA ASN A 828 9.68 8.07 -9.27
C ASN A 828 8.36 7.77 -10.02
N VAL A 829 7.32 7.42 -9.26
CA VAL A 829 6.00 7.15 -9.84
C VAL A 829 5.42 8.42 -10.48
N ALA A 830 5.48 9.58 -9.81
CA ALA A 830 4.95 10.83 -10.34
C ALA A 830 5.63 11.24 -11.67
N VAL A 831 6.96 11.24 -11.70
CA VAL A 831 7.74 11.60 -12.89
C VAL A 831 7.44 10.66 -14.05
N THR A 832 7.39 9.36 -13.80
CA THR A 832 7.22 8.33 -14.84
C THR A 832 5.77 8.17 -15.35
N ARG A 833 4.80 8.95 -14.82
CA ARG A 833 3.45 9.08 -15.42
C ARG A 833 3.44 10.00 -16.65
N ALA A 834 4.40 10.91 -16.76
CA ALA A 834 4.48 11.88 -17.85
C ALA A 834 5.07 11.26 -19.11
N GLN A 835 4.28 11.23 -20.20
CA GLN A 835 4.77 10.73 -21.49
C GLN A 835 5.61 11.79 -22.20
N LYS A 836 5.10 13.01 -22.37
CA LYS A 836 5.72 14.08 -23.17
C LYS A 836 6.13 15.30 -22.36
N LYS A 837 5.39 15.63 -21.29
CA LYS A 837 5.62 16.84 -20.53
C LYS A 837 5.39 16.64 -19.04
N LEU A 838 6.35 17.08 -18.24
CA LEU A 838 6.28 17.17 -16.78
C LEU A 838 6.35 18.65 -16.38
N VAL A 839 5.32 19.15 -15.70
CA VAL A 839 5.27 20.50 -15.15
C VAL A 839 5.28 20.43 -13.63
N ILE A 840 6.24 21.06 -13.00
CA ILE A 840 6.42 21.04 -11.55
C ILE A 840 6.10 22.42 -10.99
N PHE A 841 5.07 22.53 -10.14
CA PHE A 841 4.77 23.73 -9.39
C PHE A 841 5.30 23.57 -7.96
N ALA A 842 6.30 24.30 -7.57
CA ALA A 842 6.94 24.13 -6.27
C ALA A 842 7.56 25.40 -5.72
N ASP A 843 7.61 25.52 -4.39
CA ASP A 843 8.48 26.43 -3.69
C ASP A 843 9.88 25.80 -3.57
N ALA A 844 10.71 26.04 -4.58
CA ALA A 844 12.06 25.49 -4.67
C ALA A 844 12.94 25.90 -3.46
N ASN A 845 12.73 27.11 -2.94
CA ASN A 845 13.48 27.60 -1.78
C ASN A 845 13.05 26.90 -0.49
N ALA A 846 11.74 26.64 -0.31
CA ALA A 846 11.24 25.90 0.84
C ALA A 846 11.76 24.46 0.84
N ILE A 847 11.73 23.78 -0.31
CA ILE A 847 12.27 22.41 -0.45
C ILE A 847 13.77 22.39 -0.14
N LYS A 848 14.53 23.34 -0.71
CA LYS A 848 15.98 23.45 -0.46
C LYS A 848 16.33 23.71 1.01
N ALA A 849 15.54 24.55 1.69
CA ALA A 849 15.73 24.88 3.10
C ALA A 849 15.50 23.67 4.05
N GLN A 850 14.65 22.74 3.63
CA GLN A 850 14.32 21.53 4.43
C GLN A 850 15.16 20.30 4.06
N LYS A 851 16.11 20.43 3.14
CA LYS A 851 16.96 19.33 2.67
C LYS A 851 17.55 18.51 3.80
N THR A 852 17.34 17.18 3.71
CA THR A 852 17.90 16.20 4.67
C THR A 852 18.56 15.06 3.89
N GLY A 853 19.84 14.78 4.15
CA GLY A 853 20.54 13.59 3.64
C GLY A 853 20.33 13.31 2.13
N ASP A 854 19.87 12.11 1.81
CA ASP A 854 19.53 11.67 0.45
C ASP A 854 18.10 12.08 0.12
N ASP A 855 17.95 13.29 -0.42
CA ASP A 855 16.67 13.96 -0.65
C ASP A 855 16.33 14.01 -2.15
N VAL A 856 15.54 13.04 -2.60
CA VAL A 856 15.13 12.91 -4.00
C VAL A 856 14.22 14.05 -4.48
N TRP A 857 13.46 14.72 -3.58
CA TRP A 857 12.64 15.88 -3.93
C TRP A 857 13.52 17.08 -4.30
N ASN A 858 14.55 17.33 -3.48
CA ASN A 858 15.51 18.38 -3.79
C ASN A 858 16.31 18.07 -5.07
N GLU A 859 16.66 16.79 -5.29
CA GLU A 859 17.34 16.38 -6.52
C GLU A 859 16.43 16.53 -7.76
N LEU A 860 15.10 16.30 -7.63
CA LEU A 860 14.15 16.56 -8.71
C LEU A 860 14.10 18.06 -9.07
N ILE A 861 14.05 18.94 -8.08
CA ILE A 861 14.08 20.40 -8.32
C ILE A 861 15.38 20.81 -8.98
N ARG A 862 16.54 20.33 -8.50
CA ARG A 862 17.84 20.61 -9.11
C ARG A 862 17.94 20.08 -10.54
N TYR A 863 17.41 18.91 -10.79
CA TYR A 863 17.38 18.32 -12.13
C TYR A 863 16.51 19.14 -13.08
N ALA A 864 15.31 19.56 -12.63
CA ALA A 864 14.40 20.40 -13.40
C ALA A 864 15.00 21.80 -13.65
N ASP A 865 15.71 22.37 -12.68
CA ASP A 865 16.44 23.64 -12.81
C ASP A 865 17.53 23.57 -13.89
N LYS A 866 18.25 22.44 -13.95
CA LYS A 866 19.35 22.22 -14.92
C LYS A 866 18.88 21.85 -16.33
N ASN A 867 17.81 21.07 -16.45
CA ASN A 867 17.43 20.41 -17.71
C ASN A 867 16.07 20.88 -18.25
N GLY A 868 15.34 21.70 -17.49
CA GLY A 868 13.99 22.17 -17.80
C GLY A 868 13.93 23.66 -18.16
N GLU A 869 12.72 24.13 -18.41
CA GLU A 869 12.40 25.55 -18.53
C GLU A 869 11.90 26.07 -17.17
N ILE A 870 12.39 27.24 -16.75
CA ILE A 870 12.05 27.83 -15.45
C ILE A 870 11.16 29.03 -15.68
N GLU A 871 10.06 29.11 -14.93
CA GLU A 871 9.20 30.27 -14.85
C GLU A 871 8.91 30.60 -13.39
N VAL A 872 9.16 31.85 -13.00
CA VAL A 872 8.79 32.34 -11.67
C VAL A 872 7.36 32.88 -11.72
N ILE A 873 6.47 32.26 -10.95
CA ILE A 873 5.08 32.72 -10.83
C ILE A 873 5.06 33.84 -9.78
N PRO A 874 4.73 35.08 -10.15
CA PRO A 874 4.62 36.15 -9.15
C PRO A 874 3.49 35.86 -8.17
N PRO A 875 3.64 36.23 -6.89
CA PRO A 875 2.56 36.09 -5.92
C PRO A 875 1.33 36.82 -6.43
N SER A 876 0.21 36.11 -6.56
CA SER A 876 -1.06 36.72 -6.99
C SER A 876 -1.51 37.72 -5.93
N LEU A 877 -1.49 39.00 -6.25
CA LEU A 877 -2.17 40.01 -5.47
C LEU A 877 -3.66 39.78 -5.64
N GLU A 878 -4.33 39.63 -4.50
CA GLU A 878 -5.79 39.46 -4.31
C GLU A 878 -6.40 38.10 -4.68
N ILE A 879 -6.46 37.24 -3.69
CA ILE A 879 -7.56 36.30 -3.58
C ILE A 879 -8.60 36.97 -2.67
N LYS A 880 -9.67 37.49 -3.27
CA LYS A 880 -10.88 37.86 -2.54
C LYS A 880 -11.35 36.66 -1.76
N ASN A 881 -11.61 36.83 -0.50
CA ASN A 881 -12.06 35.86 0.49
C ASN A 881 -12.95 34.78 -0.15
N ILE A 882 -12.45 33.56 -0.19
CA ILE A 882 -13.31 32.37 -0.31
C ILE A 882 -14.13 32.39 0.97
N GLY A 883 -15.45 32.51 0.82
CA GLY A 883 -16.37 32.72 1.93
C GLY A 883 -15.98 31.92 3.14
N ARG A 884 -15.63 32.59 4.21
CA ARG A 884 -15.72 32.04 5.54
C ARG A 884 -17.19 31.61 5.69
N SER A 885 -17.45 30.33 5.92
CA SER A 885 -18.61 29.99 6.71
C SER A 885 -18.48 30.86 7.97
N ASN A 886 -19.50 31.62 8.34
CA ASN A 886 -19.48 32.44 9.54
C ASN A 886 -19.44 31.53 10.78
N GLY A 887 -18.31 30.96 11.08
CA GLY A 887 -18.03 30.04 12.17
C GLY A 887 -16.74 29.29 11.99
N SER A 888 -15.97 29.11 13.04
CA SER A 888 -14.81 28.22 13.00
C SER A 888 -15.28 26.76 12.90
N VAL A 889 -14.43 25.88 12.41
CA VAL A 889 -14.72 24.43 12.36
C VAL A 889 -15.08 23.89 13.75
N ASN A 890 -14.52 24.46 14.80
CA ASN A 890 -14.76 24.09 16.19
C ASN A 890 -16.14 24.58 16.69
N GLU A 891 -16.58 25.74 16.24
CA GLU A 891 -17.95 26.23 16.53
C GLU A 891 -19.02 25.34 15.87
N ASP A 892 -18.77 24.90 14.63
CA ASP A 892 -19.64 23.97 13.92
C ASP A 892 -19.75 22.63 14.65
N GLU A 893 -18.64 22.09 15.14
CA GLU A 893 -18.62 20.84 15.88
C GLU A 893 -19.26 20.97 17.27
N PHE A 894 -19.02 22.06 17.98
CA PHE A 894 -19.72 22.37 19.25
C PHE A 894 -21.22 22.43 19.03
N TYR A 895 -21.65 23.17 18.00
CA TYR A 895 -23.06 23.28 17.68
C TYR A 895 -23.71 21.94 17.35
N LYS A 896 -23.04 21.07 16.59
CA LYS A 896 -23.52 19.71 16.30
C LYS A 896 -23.67 18.88 17.58
N THR A 897 -22.69 18.95 18.47
CA THR A 897 -22.69 18.20 19.73
C THR A 897 -23.83 18.65 20.62
N MET A 898 -24.04 19.97 20.75
CA MET A 898 -25.13 20.55 21.54
C MET A 898 -26.51 20.31 20.91
N ALA A 899 -26.62 20.39 19.57
CA ALA A 899 -27.87 20.11 18.86
C ALA A 899 -28.30 18.66 19.04
N GLN A 900 -27.34 17.71 19.07
CA GLN A 900 -27.61 16.31 19.35
C GLN A 900 -28.20 16.13 20.76
N MET A 901 -27.68 16.81 21.77
CA MET A 901 -28.27 16.79 23.13
C MET A 901 -29.69 17.34 23.16
N PHE A 902 -29.93 18.48 22.51
CA PHE A 902 -31.22 19.16 22.57
C PHE A 902 -32.29 18.56 21.64
N SER A 903 -31.92 17.67 20.74
CA SER A 903 -32.92 16.92 19.98
C SER A 903 -33.74 15.98 20.87
N VAL A 904 -33.22 15.60 22.03
CA VAL A 904 -33.90 14.80 23.06
C VAL A 904 -34.71 15.70 24.03
N HIS A 905 -34.25 16.94 24.27
CA HIS A 905 -34.80 17.84 25.26
C HIS A 905 -35.59 18.96 24.58
N LYS A 906 -36.86 18.71 24.27
CA LYS A 906 -37.76 19.64 23.53
C LYS A 906 -38.02 21.01 24.18
N ASN A 907 -37.67 21.17 25.44
CA ASN A 907 -37.87 22.42 26.19
C ASN A 907 -36.74 23.44 25.99
N PHE A 908 -35.68 23.05 25.29
CA PHE A 908 -34.53 23.90 24.97
C PHE A 908 -34.44 24.13 23.48
N SER A 909 -33.99 25.32 23.11
CA SER A 909 -33.58 25.62 21.74
C SER A 909 -32.21 26.27 21.75
N LEU A 910 -31.35 25.86 20.76
CA LEU A 910 -30.01 26.36 20.57
C LEU A 910 -30.01 27.34 19.40
N LYS A 911 -29.54 28.56 19.61
CA LYS A 911 -29.35 29.55 18.53
C LYS A 911 -27.87 29.86 18.41
N ARG A 912 -27.41 29.90 17.18
CA ARG A 912 -26.02 30.16 16.83
C ARG A 912 -25.81 31.62 16.47
N ASN A 913 -24.62 32.14 16.75
CA ASN A 913 -24.15 33.47 16.35
C ASN A 913 -25.20 34.54 16.73
N VAL A 914 -25.50 34.59 18.01
CA VAL A 914 -26.56 35.52 18.51
C VAL A 914 -25.97 36.91 18.75
N PRO A 915 -26.40 37.93 17.98
CA PRO A 915 -25.90 39.30 18.15
C PRO A 915 -26.20 39.83 19.55
N LEU A 916 -25.21 40.48 20.18
CA LEU A 916 -25.36 41.10 21.48
C LEU A 916 -26.47 42.19 21.48
N SER A 917 -26.61 42.91 20.36
CA SER A 917 -27.72 43.86 20.17
C SER A 917 -29.10 43.24 20.31
N LYS A 918 -29.23 41.93 20.08
CA LYS A 918 -30.51 41.21 20.21
C LYS A 918 -30.79 40.77 21.65
N LEU A 919 -29.76 40.56 22.44
CA LEU A 919 -29.85 40.22 23.87
C LEU A 919 -29.93 41.47 24.74
N PHE A 920 -29.28 42.56 24.33
CA PHE A 920 -29.13 43.80 25.02
C PHE A 920 -29.59 45.01 24.15
N PRO A 921 -30.88 45.08 23.79
CA PRO A 921 -31.36 46.10 22.84
C PRO A 921 -31.28 47.52 23.36
N ASP A 922 -31.21 47.71 24.67
CA ASP A 922 -31.16 49.04 25.33
C ASP A 922 -29.71 49.50 25.62
N ASP A 923 -28.70 48.68 25.36
CA ASP A 923 -27.30 49.06 25.58
C ASP A 923 -26.72 49.76 24.35
N PRO A 924 -26.30 51.08 24.51
CA PRO A 924 -25.81 51.89 23.37
C PRO A 924 -24.57 51.32 22.72
N ASP A 925 -23.69 50.65 23.47
CA ASP A 925 -22.45 50.12 23.02
C ASP A 925 -22.63 48.92 22.06
N PHE A 926 -23.77 48.23 22.14
CA PHE A 926 -24.10 47.06 21.33
C PHE A 926 -25.11 47.32 20.23
N LYS A 927 -25.80 48.44 20.23
CA LYS A 927 -26.76 48.77 19.17
C LYS A 927 -26.16 48.88 17.77
N ALA A 928 -24.88 49.25 17.68
CA ALA A 928 -24.13 49.36 16.45
C ALA A 928 -23.01 48.30 16.29
N SER A 929 -22.88 47.39 17.24
CA SER A 929 -21.78 46.43 17.28
C SER A 929 -22.15 45.15 16.53
N GLN A 930 -21.23 44.63 15.73
CA GLN A 930 -21.33 43.31 15.08
C GLN A 930 -20.89 42.17 16.01
N GLN A 931 -20.84 42.40 17.31
CA GLN A 931 -20.43 41.37 18.28
C GLN A 931 -21.57 40.39 18.54
N GLU A 932 -21.23 39.12 18.57
CA GLU A 932 -22.16 38.03 18.80
C GLU A 932 -21.61 37.02 19.79
N LEU A 933 -22.45 36.20 20.38
CA LEU A 933 -22.11 35.03 21.17
C LEU A 933 -22.22 33.78 20.27
N ASP A 934 -21.24 32.90 20.33
CA ASP A 934 -21.14 31.75 19.42
C ASP A 934 -22.35 30.81 19.53
N ALA A 935 -22.87 30.61 20.75
CA ALA A 935 -24.10 29.84 20.96
C ALA A 935 -24.88 30.34 22.18
N VAL A 936 -26.19 30.35 22.08
CA VAL A 936 -27.10 30.71 23.19
C VAL A 936 -28.24 29.69 23.30
N ILE A 937 -28.39 29.14 24.50
CA ILE A 937 -29.51 28.25 24.84
C ILE A 937 -30.68 29.08 25.36
N TYR A 938 -31.83 28.80 24.75
CA TYR A 938 -33.11 29.39 25.18
C TYR A 938 -33.98 28.32 25.83
N THR A 939 -34.54 28.59 26.96
CA THR A 939 -35.53 27.73 27.62
C THR A 939 -36.94 28.19 27.25
N LYS A 940 -37.81 27.23 26.94
CA LYS A 940 -39.23 27.48 26.66
C LYS A 940 -40.03 27.49 27.97
N SER A 941 -40.71 28.58 28.28
CA SER A 941 -41.65 28.62 29.39
C SER A 941 -42.94 27.84 29.06
N VAL A 942 -43.72 27.49 30.07
CA VAL A 942 -45.03 26.83 29.96
C VAL A 942 -45.98 27.60 29.02
N PHE A 943 -45.77 28.90 28.80
CA PHE A 943 -46.52 29.76 27.89
C PHE A 943 -45.87 29.98 26.55
N SER A 944 -44.92 29.08 26.10
CA SER A 944 -44.23 29.09 24.81
C SER A 944 -43.35 30.34 24.54
N ARG A 945 -42.99 31.12 25.55
CA ARG A 945 -42.00 32.19 25.40
C ARG A 945 -40.59 31.63 25.62
N GLU A 946 -39.68 31.92 24.67
CA GLU A 946 -38.28 31.58 24.76
C GLU A 946 -37.50 32.70 25.46
N TYR A 947 -36.70 32.36 26.47
CA TYR A 947 -35.81 33.31 27.14
C TYR A 947 -34.38 32.69 27.21
N PRO A 948 -33.32 33.50 27.04
CA PRO A 948 -31.95 33.01 27.06
C PRO A 948 -31.55 32.64 28.48
N THR A 949 -30.94 31.45 28.65
CA THR A 949 -30.55 30.95 29.99
C THR A 949 -29.04 30.71 30.07
N MET A 950 -28.42 30.31 29.00
CA MET A 950 -26.98 30.05 28.94
C MET A 950 -26.41 30.54 27.62
N ALA A 951 -25.17 30.98 27.66
CA ALA A 951 -24.42 31.38 26.49
C ALA A 951 -23.03 30.71 26.51
N PHE A 952 -22.50 30.48 25.34
CA PHE A 952 -21.21 29.86 25.15
C PHE A 952 -20.34 30.68 24.20
N GLU A 953 -19.05 30.79 24.55
CA GLU A 953 -18.00 31.26 23.69
C GLU A 953 -16.95 30.19 23.56
N ILE A 954 -16.47 29.96 22.33
CA ILE A 954 -15.51 28.93 22.03
C ILE A 954 -14.14 29.57 21.83
N ASP A 955 -13.27 29.32 22.80
CA ASP A 955 -11.93 29.94 22.84
C ASP A 955 -10.94 29.14 22.01
N GLY A 956 -10.38 29.75 20.93
CA GLY A 956 -9.26 29.22 20.15
C GLY A 956 -7.90 29.51 20.83
N PRO A 957 -6.83 28.85 20.39
CA PRO A 957 -5.48 29.00 20.98
C PRO A 957 -4.86 30.41 20.85
N GLU A 958 -5.49 31.32 20.09
CA GLU A 958 -5.00 32.67 19.83
C GLU A 958 -5.48 33.73 20.85
N HIS A 959 -6.17 33.33 21.92
CA HIS A 959 -6.89 34.25 22.82
C HIS A 959 -6.13 34.70 24.08
N VAL A 960 -4.85 34.38 24.21
CA VAL A 960 -4.09 34.78 25.41
C VAL A 960 -3.22 36.00 25.14
N GLY A 961 -3.56 37.14 25.79
CA GLY A 961 -2.62 38.30 25.92
C GLY A 961 -3.05 39.64 25.27
N ASP A 962 -4.32 39.80 24.85
CA ASP A 962 -4.83 41.07 24.30
C ASP A 962 -5.71 41.79 25.33
N ALA A 963 -5.17 42.83 25.99
CA ALA A 963 -5.82 43.62 27.05
C ALA A 963 -7.14 44.26 26.60
N ILE A 964 -7.31 44.58 25.32
CA ILE A 964 -8.56 45.16 24.78
C ILE A 964 -9.64 44.09 24.69
N ARG A 965 -9.26 42.89 24.33
CA ARG A 965 -10.13 41.70 24.31
C ARG A 965 -10.55 41.30 25.72
N GLU A 966 -9.65 41.21 26.66
CA GLU A 966 -9.94 40.91 28.06
C GLU A 966 -10.93 41.90 28.68
N ALA A 967 -10.86 43.19 28.34
CA ALA A 967 -11.81 44.20 28.78
C ALA A 967 -13.21 43.99 28.16
N ARG A 968 -13.28 43.64 26.87
CA ARG A 968 -14.54 43.32 26.16
C ARG A 968 -15.19 42.06 26.74
N ASP A 969 -14.37 41.06 27.03
CA ASP A 969 -14.81 39.80 27.57
C ASP A 969 -15.36 39.91 28.98
N ARG A 970 -14.74 40.70 29.86
CA ARG A 970 -15.26 41.06 31.19
C ARG A 970 -16.61 41.77 31.08
N ARG A 971 -16.75 42.68 30.11
CA ARG A 971 -18.03 43.38 29.88
C ARG A 971 -19.15 42.43 29.44
N LYS A 972 -18.85 41.47 28.55
CA LYS A 972 -19.82 40.43 28.16
C LYS A 972 -20.26 39.59 29.35
N GLU A 973 -19.36 39.24 30.26
CA GLU A 973 -19.68 38.50 31.49
C GLU A 973 -20.56 39.29 32.44
N GLU A 974 -20.25 40.57 32.65
CA GLU A 974 -21.06 41.44 33.53
C GLU A 974 -22.49 41.60 33.00
N LEU A 975 -22.64 41.77 31.69
CA LEU A 975 -23.94 41.92 31.05
C LEU A 975 -24.74 40.61 31.04
N CYS A 976 -24.11 39.48 30.76
CA CYS A 976 -24.78 38.19 30.88
C CYS A 976 -25.26 37.92 32.29
N LYS A 977 -24.47 38.28 33.31
CA LYS A 977 -24.87 38.22 34.73
C LYS A 977 -26.06 39.10 35.04
N SER A 978 -26.16 40.33 34.47
CA SER A 978 -27.27 41.23 34.69
C SER A 978 -28.61 40.70 34.18
N LEU A 979 -28.62 39.87 33.15
CA LEU A 979 -29.78 39.18 32.59
C LEU A 979 -29.95 37.75 33.12
N ASN A 980 -29.18 37.35 34.11
CA ASN A 980 -29.17 35.99 34.67
C ASN A 980 -28.86 34.92 33.63
N ILE A 981 -28.07 35.27 32.59
CA ILE A 981 -27.56 34.36 31.58
C ILE A 981 -26.20 33.84 32.07
N LYS A 982 -26.05 32.51 32.17
CA LYS A 982 -24.77 31.91 32.54
C LYS A 982 -23.88 31.83 31.29
N LEU A 983 -22.77 32.56 31.27
CA LEU A 983 -21.80 32.53 30.19
C LEU A 983 -20.68 31.51 30.51
N TYR A 984 -20.46 30.59 29.59
CA TYR A 984 -19.39 29.61 29.64
C TYR A 984 -18.41 29.81 28.50
N ARG A 985 -17.13 29.69 28.82
CA ARG A 985 -16.05 29.63 27.82
C ARG A 985 -15.59 28.21 27.72
N ILE A 986 -15.65 27.70 26.51
CA ILE A 986 -15.30 26.31 26.20
C ILE A 986 -14.05 26.31 25.33
N SER A 987 -12.98 25.66 25.79
CA SER A 987 -11.80 25.50 24.96
C SER A 987 -12.05 24.48 23.83
N ASN A 988 -11.35 24.64 22.71
CA ASN A 988 -11.50 23.80 21.50
C ASN A 988 -11.41 22.31 21.76
N GLU A 989 -10.69 21.87 22.78
CA GLU A 989 -10.53 20.47 23.16
C GLU A 989 -11.80 19.82 23.73
N PHE A 990 -12.78 20.62 24.22
CA PHE A 990 -14.05 20.14 24.81
C PHE A 990 -15.25 20.26 23.88
N VAL A 991 -15.10 20.81 22.67
CA VAL A 991 -16.24 21.04 21.75
C VAL A 991 -16.95 19.75 21.30
N LYS A 992 -16.23 18.62 21.33
CA LYS A 992 -16.72 17.28 20.97
C LYS A 992 -16.94 16.38 22.18
N ASP A 993 -16.75 16.89 23.38
CA ASP A 993 -16.91 16.11 24.60
C ASP A 993 -18.37 16.15 25.06
N TYR A 994 -19.13 15.20 24.56
CA TYR A 994 -20.56 15.07 24.85
C TYR A 994 -20.83 14.87 26.35
N GLU A 995 -20.03 14.00 27.01
CA GLU A 995 -20.20 13.70 28.43
C GLU A 995 -19.91 14.91 29.33
N PHE A 996 -18.81 15.61 29.05
CA PHE A 996 -18.44 16.84 29.74
C PHE A 996 -19.49 17.92 29.58
N LEU A 997 -19.97 18.17 28.36
CA LEU A 997 -20.98 19.18 28.07
C LEU A 997 -22.32 18.79 28.73
N ARG A 998 -22.69 17.51 28.73
CA ARG A 998 -23.90 17.01 29.39
C ARG A 998 -23.84 17.23 30.90
N GLU A 999 -22.72 16.90 31.54
CA GLU A 999 -22.54 17.09 32.97
C GLU A 999 -22.50 18.57 33.36
N LEU A 1000 -21.92 19.42 32.51
CA LEU A 1000 -21.96 20.88 32.67
C LEU A 1000 -23.40 21.40 32.70
N LEU A 1001 -24.24 20.94 31.77
CA LEU A 1001 -25.67 21.29 31.71
C LEU A 1001 -26.44 20.77 32.95
N ARG A 1002 -26.17 19.55 33.40
CA ARG A 1002 -26.75 18.96 34.61
C ARG A 1002 -26.42 19.73 35.89
N LYS A 1003 -25.12 20.07 36.06
CA LYS A 1003 -24.68 20.86 37.23
C LYS A 1003 -25.30 22.27 37.28
N THR A 1004 -25.66 22.80 36.12
CA THR A 1004 -26.13 24.16 36.00
C THR A 1004 -27.65 24.26 36.16
N ASN A 1005 -28.43 23.23 35.80
CA ASN A 1005 -29.89 23.21 35.82
C ASN A 1005 -30.45 21.96 36.52
N LYS A 1006 -29.94 21.62 37.69
CA LYS A 1006 -30.29 20.43 38.44
C LYS A 1006 -31.81 20.20 38.61
N GLN A 1007 -32.61 21.22 38.77
CA GLN A 1007 -34.07 21.11 38.93
C GLN A 1007 -34.84 20.85 37.62
N GLU A 1008 -34.37 21.36 36.49
CA GLU A 1008 -35.07 21.20 35.20
C GLU A 1008 -34.66 19.91 34.45
N PHE A 1009 -33.44 19.46 34.66
CA PHE A 1009 -32.95 18.20 34.05
C PHE A 1009 -33.39 16.92 34.78
N GLU A 1010 -33.59 16.99 36.11
CA GLU A 1010 -34.11 15.86 36.90
C GLU A 1010 -35.63 15.69 36.76
N GLN A 1011 -36.41 16.77 36.53
CA GLN A 1011 -37.83 16.67 36.22
C GLN A 1011 -38.15 16.01 34.87
N LEU A 1012 -37.25 16.06 33.92
CA LEU A 1012 -37.43 15.45 32.60
C LEU A 1012 -37.23 13.92 32.57
N SER A 1013 -36.47 13.34 33.50
CA SER A 1013 -36.34 11.90 33.68
C SER A 1013 -37.52 11.23 34.38
N LEU A 1014 -38.42 11.99 35.01
CA LEU A 1014 -39.59 11.51 35.76
C LEU A 1014 -40.90 11.52 34.96
N PHE A 1015 -40.96 12.11 33.78
CA PHE A 1015 -42.17 12.26 32.94
C PHE A 1015 -42.17 11.45 31.63
N GLU A 1016 -41.26 10.51 31.43
CA GLU A 1016 -41.38 9.53 30.36
C GLU A 1016 -41.84 8.18 30.91
N PHE A 1017 -43.17 8.13 31.25
CA PHE A 1017 -43.88 6.87 31.33
C PHE A 1017 -44.72 6.63 30.08
#